data_20d02cf912b12a3c6137b9c6baea9b62
#
_entry.id   20d02cf912b12a3c6137b9c6baea9b62
#
_cell.length_a   1.000
_cell.length_b   1.000
_cell.length_c   1.000
_cell.angle_alpha   90.00
_cell.angle_beta   90.00
_cell.angle_gamma   90.00
#
_symmetry.space_group_name_H-M   'P 1'
#
loop_
_entity.id
_entity.type
_entity.pdbx_description
1 polymer ?
#
loop_
_entity_poly.entity_id
_entity_poly.type
_entity_poly.pdbx_seq_one_letter_code
_entity_poly.pdbx_strand_id
1 'polypeptide(L)'
;MKRIISLFFLAFLMDTLFLHAQRRVTVEDMMEQVKQVYPVSFVYDASIRLDIPYTGKKPGMVSLESALETLFHHTGIKWEIDGSHVILKKLLTYTLSGYVYQDNGETVINATVWDMTSNVGTLTNEHGFYSLTLSEGTHKIRFSHIGSGEHLEDVTLNGNKSKNIHLKSDYRINEVVVTADLNSPLHTTQTGKVSLTAKDFVNGNNFMSSPDVVKKLQGLSGVAGGTELISGLYVHGGNNDENLFLLDGTPLYQVNHAGGLFSSFNTDIIKNIDFYKSGFPARYGGRLSSVVDVRTNDGNMKEYHGSFTLGLLEGRIQFEGPIVKNRTSFNVAMRRTWMDLLTAPAIAIMNASRRNKQNVRYAFHDINAKVTHIFSENSRADISLYSGNDLFKFRHKEYLFDPEPTNIDKFNLQWGNFTASANWKYIFSHNMFVNITGVYTHNRSKFDNLSEERLGYIEGTKGTIVKEQNNHSTINDFGYRMEFDYRPNSWNHIRFGSNYMRHLFVPQNYYSKYDTTSQDELTEKVDSRYKSNEFTLYAEDEMTLCKSVKLNGGLHYTLFGISGTKYHSIEPRAAINFRLCDKASLKVSYTEMNQFMHQLSATYLNLPTDYWVPSTARITPMKARQYAAGIYARLPYDIRWSVEGFYKTMDNLIEYDGNSGMLNPMADQWEDEVRTGKGKAYGMETDFRYSNGKTSVDASYTLSWSKRFFPDFHSSWYPDKFDNRHRFSVNISHKFNERIDVYASWNYHSGNRMTIPTQLVDAPVIPGVEKVNEGMMIYEMPNNVSLPAYHRLDLGINFRKTTKRGFERIWNISLYNAYCRKNPFYATVRQNPDGTFVGKAHGVFPIIPSFSYTLKF
;
A
#
# COMPACT_ATOMS: atom_id res chain seq x y z
N MET A 1 36.77 1.87 4.55
CA MET A 1 35.62 2.40 3.86
C MET A 1 34.99 3.61 4.53
N LYS A 2 34.64 3.61 5.85
CA LYS A 2 34.10 4.80 6.56
C LYS A 2 35.02 6.04 6.48
N ARG A 3 36.31 5.92 6.56
CA ARG A 3 37.30 7.04 6.48
C ARG A 3 37.42 7.60 5.05
N ILE A 4 37.21 6.80 4.00
CA ILE A 4 37.27 7.23 2.60
C ILE A 4 36.00 8.00 2.23
N ILE A 5 34.86 7.57 2.71
CA ILE A 5 33.58 8.28 2.50
C ILE A 5 33.56 9.61 3.26
N SER A 6 34.11 9.68 4.49
CA SER A 6 34.26 10.94 5.22
C SER A 6 35.22 11.89 4.51
N LEU A 7 36.32 11.39 3.92
CA LEU A 7 37.26 12.22 3.16
C LEU A 7 36.65 12.75 1.86
N PHE A 8 35.84 11.94 1.14
CA PHE A 8 35.09 12.41 -0.03
C PHE A 8 34.02 13.44 0.34
N PHE A 9 33.32 13.25 1.46
CA PHE A 9 32.34 14.21 1.96
C PHE A 9 33.02 15.52 2.43
N LEU A 10 34.20 15.43 3.07
CA LEU A 10 34.97 16.60 3.49
C LEU A 10 35.58 17.33 2.28
N ALA A 11 36.05 16.59 1.28
CA ALA A 11 36.56 17.17 0.01
C ALA A 11 35.45 17.85 -0.76
N PHE A 12 34.25 17.24 -0.84
CA PHE A 12 33.07 17.85 -1.47
C PHE A 12 32.59 19.09 -0.71
N LEU A 13 32.62 19.09 0.63
CA LEU A 13 32.34 20.24 1.48
C LEU A 13 33.41 21.34 1.34
N MET A 14 34.68 20.99 1.19
CA MET A 14 35.77 21.95 0.95
C MET A 14 35.68 22.55 -0.44
N ASP A 15 35.38 21.76 -1.50
CA ASP A 15 35.15 22.29 -2.84
C ASP A 15 33.94 23.23 -2.89
N THR A 16 32.86 22.92 -2.15
CA THR A 16 31.71 23.83 -2.05
C THR A 16 32.01 25.10 -1.25
N LEU A 17 32.91 25.05 -0.27
CA LEU A 17 33.40 26.22 0.49
C LEU A 17 34.40 27.07 -0.32
N PHE A 18 35.25 26.47 -1.16
CA PHE A 18 36.15 27.22 -2.04
C PHE A 18 35.43 27.88 -3.24
N LEU A 19 34.32 27.30 -3.73
CA LEU A 19 33.45 27.94 -4.74
C LEU A 19 32.70 29.19 -4.19
N HIS A 20 32.70 29.44 -2.87
CA HIS A 20 32.04 30.59 -2.26
C HIS A 20 32.91 31.86 -2.13
N ALA A 21 34.19 31.82 -2.54
CA ALA A 21 35.10 32.97 -2.45
C ALA A 21 35.16 33.82 -3.74
N GLN A 22 34.45 33.41 -4.82
CA GLN A 22 34.31 34.31 -5.98
C GLN A 22 33.16 35.28 -5.67
N ARG A 23 33.40 36.59 -5.73
CA ARG A 23 32.40 37.63 -5.65
C ARG A 23 31.26 37.30 -6.61
N ARG A 24 30.11 36.87 -6.07
CA ARG A 24 28.92 36.54 -6.89
C ARG A 24 28.46 37.82 -7.58
N VAL A 25 28.43 37.81 -8.89
CA VAL A 25 27.82 38.88 -9.68
C VAL A 25 26.35 39.03 -9.25
N THR A 26 25.95 40.22 -8.85
CA THR A 26 24.58 40.55 -8.46
C THR A 26 23.78 41.13 -9.60
N VAL A 27 22.46 41.22 -9.45
CA VAL A 27 21.60 41.97 -10.40
C VAL A 27 22.04 43.43 -10.47
N GLU A 28 22.47 44.02 -9.35
CA GLU A 28 23.01 45.37 -9.28
C GLU A 28 24.28 45.53 -10.10
N ASP A 29 25.23 44.59 -10.00
CA ASP A 29 26.45 44.58 -10.82
C ASP A 29 26.14 44.54 -12.33
N MET A 30 25.10 43.77 -12.71
CA MET A 30 24.66 43.67 -14.11
C MET A 30 23.93 44.94 -14.57
N MET A 31 23.14 45.59 -13.70
CA MET A 31 22.52 46.88 -13.99
C MET A 31 23.56 47.95 -14.25
N GLU A 32 24.64 47.99 -13.48
CA GLU A 32 25.75 48.92 -13.73
C GLU A 32 26.41 48.69 -15.11
N GLN A 33 26.53 47.45 -15.57
CA GLN A 33 27.00 47.17 -16.92
C GLN A 33 26.05 47.72 -18.00
N VAL A 34 24.74 47.63 -17.79
CA VAL A 34 23.74 48.19 -18.71
C VAL A 34 23.84 49.73 -18.74
N LYS A 35 24.02 50.40 -17.59
CA LYS A 35 24.25 51.88 -17.54
C LYS A 35 25.49 52.33 -18.27
N GLN A 36 26.56 51.52 -18.33
CA GLN A 36 27.78 51.85 -19.04
C GLN A 36 27.59 51.89 -20.57
N VAL A 37 26.59 51.17 -21.09
CA VAL A 37 26.33 51.09 -22.54
C VAL A 37 25.18 52.02 -22.97
N TYR A 38 24.17 52.18 -22.09
CA TYR A 38 22.99 52.97 -22.39
C TYR A 38 22.86 54.12 -21.39
N PRO A 39 22.58 55.37 -21.83
CA PRO A 39 22.44 56.54 -20.95
C PRO A 39 21.08 56.51 -20.22
N VAL A 40 20.90 55.56 -19.33
CA VAL A 40 19.65 55.39 -18.55
C VAL A 40 19.93 55.43 -17.04
N SER A 41 18.97 55.89 -16.29
CA SER A 41 18.94 55.81 -14.82
C SER A 41 17.84 54.83 -14.39
N PHE A 42 18.15 54.03 -13.38
CA PHE A 42 17.15 53.12 -12.79
C PHE A 42 16.48 53.75 -11.56
N VAL A 43 15.16 53.75 -11.57
CA VAL A 43 14.32 54.28 -10.48
C VAL A 43 13.56 53.11 -9.88
N TYR A 44 13.72 52.88 -8.57
CA TYR A 44 13.08 51.76 -7.89
C TYR A 44 12.83 52.10 -6.42
N ASP A 45 11.85 51.41 -5.86
CA ASP A 45 11.51 51.47 -4.43
C ASP A 45 12.51 50.68 -3.59
N ALA A 46 12.79 51.10 -2.36
CA ALA A 46 13.70 50.44 -1.41
C ALA A 46 13.31 48.98 -1.06
N SER A 47 12.09 48.55 -1.35
CA SER A 47 11.63 47.18 -1.17
C SER A 47 12.18 46.24 -2.27
N ILE A 48 12.74 46.77 -3.38
CA ILE A 48 13.34 45.95 -4.45
C ILE A 48 14.77 45.65 -4.07
N ARG A 49 15.05 44.37 -3.80
CA ARG A 49 16.41 43.89 -3.51
C ARG A 49 17.17 43.60 -4.81
N LEU A 50 18.28 44.29 -5.00
CA LEU A 50 19.17 44.13 -6.16
C LEU A 50 20.45 43.37 -5.82
N ASP A 51 20.72 43.16 -4.55
CA ASP A 51 21.85 42.36 -3.99
C ASP A 51 21.71 40.83 -4.18
N ILE A 52 20.72 40.40 -4.97
CA ILE A 52 20.48 39.00 -5.30
C ILE A 52 21.50 38.48 -6.32
N PRO A 53 21.99 37.25 -6.19
CA PRO A 53 22.92 36.68 -7.17
C PRO A 53 22.30 36.59 -8.54
N TYR A 54 23.00 37.07 -9.56
CA TYR A 54 22.58 36.99 -10.95
C TYR A 54 22.91 35.61 -11.52
N THR A 55 21.88 34.87 -11.94
CA THR A 55 21.99 33.52 -12.49
C THR A 55 21.63 33.43 -13.98
N GLY A 56 21.32 34.56 -14.60
CA GLY A 56 20.91 34.66 -16.01
C GLY A 56 22.08 34.65 -17.00
N LYS A 57 21.74 34.63 -18.27
CA LYS A 57 22.73 34.86 -19.34
C LYS A 57 23.18 36.32 -19.31
N LYS A 58 24.46 36.58 -19.69
CA LYS A 58 24.96 37.96 -19.81
C LYS A 58 24.09 38.71 -20.80
N PRO A 59 23.54 39.90 -20.45
CA PRO A 59 22.68 40.66 -21.34
C PRO A 59 23.39 40.97 -22.66
N GLY A 60 22.70 40.69 -23.75
CA GLY A 60 23.17 41.11 -25.06
C GLY A 60 22.94 42.62 -25.25
N MET A 61 23.95 43.37 -25.64
CA MET A 61 23.89 44.84 -25.81
C MET A 61 23.45 45.25 -27.22
N VAL A 62 22.41 44.60 -27.75
CA VAL A 62 21.85 44.90 -29.09
C VAL A 62 20.82 46.04 -29.03
N SER A 63 19.90 46.00 -28.04
CA SER A 63 18.98 47.10 -27.71
C SER A 63 18.80 47.16 -26.18
N LEU A 64 18.36 48.32 -25.66
CA LEU A 64 18.08 48.50 -24.24
C LEU A 64 17.00 47.52 -23.76
N GLU A 65 15.90 47.39 -24.52
CA GLU A 65 14.80 46.50 -24.20
C GLU A 65 15.28 45.05 -24.11
N SER A 66 16.10 44.58 -25.08
CA SER A 66 16.65 43.24 -25.10
C SER A 66 17.59 42.99 -23.91
N ALA A 67 18.39 43.99 -23.53
CA ALA A 67 19.27 43.93 -22.38
C ALA A 67 18.47 43.85 -21.05
N LEU A 68 17.42 44.69 -20.89
CA LEU A 68 16.55 44.69 -19.72
C LEU A 68 15.72 43.39 -19.60
N GLU A 69 15.18 42.91 -20.73
CA GLU A 69 14.45 41.61 -20.74
C GLU A 69 15.33 40.47 -20.25
N THR A 70 16.59 40.43 -20.75
CA THR A 70 17.54 39.42 -20.34
C THR A 70 17.96 39.56 -18.86
N LEU A 71 18.20 40.82 -18.43
CA LEU A 71 18.64 41.14 -17.06
C LEU A 71 17.60 40.80 -16.01
N PHE A 72 16.36 41.22 -16.23
CA PHE A 72 15.30 41.04 -15.27
C PHE A 72 14.49 39.75 -15.42
N HIS A 73 14.79 38.97 -16.49
CA HIS A 73 14.21 37.66 -16.67
C HIS A 73 14.50 36.74 -15.44
N HIS A 74 13.49 36.28 -14.78
CA HIS A 74 13.56 35.47 -13.52
C HIS A 74 13.98 36.21 -12.24
N THR A 75 14.11 37.54 -12.23
CA THR A 75 14.44 38.28 -10.99
C THR A 75 13.22 38.67 -10.14
N GLY A 76 12.00 38.53 -10.70
CA GLY A 76 10.76 38.99 -10.04
C GLY A 76 10.62 40.53 -10.10
N ILE A 77 11.36 41.19 -11.01
CA ILE A 77 11.33 42.63 -11.23
C ILE A 77 10.74 42.89 -12.62
N LYS A 78 9.74 43.75 -12.71
CA LYS A 78 9.18 44.30 -13.95
C LYS A 78 9.81 45.66 -14.21
N TRP A 79 10.07 45.97 -15.42
CA TRP A 79 10.65 47.25 -15.84
C TRP A 79 9.76 47.98 -16.85
N GLU A 80 9.83 49.30 -16.84
CA GLU A 80 9.14 50.18 -17.75
C GLU A 80 10.10 51.32 -18.14
N ILE A 81 10.19 51.68 -19.43
CA ILE A 81 11.05 52.75 -19.86
C ILE A 81 10.20 54.02 -19.96
N ASP A 82 10.59 55.06 -19.25
CA ASP A 82 10.01 56.40 -19.32
C ASP A 82 11.13 57.43 -19.62
N GLY A 83 11.28 57.77 -20.90
CA GLY A 83 12.37 58.63 -21.38
C GLY A 83 13.75 57.99 -21.11
N SER A 84 14.58 58.67 -20.31
CA SER A 84 15.88 58.21 -19.85
C SER A 84 15.84 57.38 -18.55
N HIS A 85 14.64 57.16 -18.01
CA HIS A 85 14.45 56.41 -16.74
C HIS A 85 13.92 55.00 -17.01
N VAL A 86 14.53 54.00 -16.39
CA VAL A 86 14.03 52.64 -16.29
C VAL A 86 13.40 52.45 -14.90
N ILE A 87 12.07 52.44 -14.84
CA ILE A 87 11.33 52.29 -13.62
C ILE A 87 11.20 50.82 -13.31
N LEU A 88 11.75 50.37 -12.16
CA LEU A 88 11.65 49.00 -11.70
C LEU A 88 10.48 48.86 -10.73
N LYS A 89 9.63 47.87 -10.96
CA LYS A 89 8.49 47.52 -10.07
C LYS A 89 8.63 46.09 -9.64
N LYS A 90 8.29 45.78 -8.36
CA LYS A 90 8.24 44.40 -7.89
C LYS A 90 7.10 43.68 -8.63
N LEU A 91 7.43 42.56 -9.24
CA LEU A 91 6.42 41.71 -9.87
C LEU A 91 5.51 41.14 -8.78
N LEU A 92 4.24 41.49 -8.74
CA LEU A 92 3.26 40.93 -7.83
C LEU A 92 2.95 39.51 -8.26
N THR A 93 2.77 38.65 -7.30
CA THR A 93 2.37 37.24 -7.52
C THR A 93 1.03 36.99 -6.87
N TYR A 94 0.17 36.27 -7.58
CA TYR A 94 -1.16 35.89 -7.11
C TYR A 94 -1.37 34.38 -7.26
N THR A 95 -2.24 33.85 -6.44
CA THR A 95 -2.52 32.40 -6.41
C THR A 95 -3.85 32.10 -7.09
N LEU A 96 -3.80 31.20 -8.07
CA LEU A 96 -4.95 30.54 -8.65
C LEU A 96 -5.17 29.20 -7.93
N SER A 97 -6.35 28.97 -7.35
CA SER A 97 -6.65 27.75 -6.58
C SER A 97 -8.05 27.23 -6.86
N GLY A 98 -8.34 26.01 -6.45
CA GLY A 98 -9.67 25.40 -6.57
C GLY A 98 -9.61 23.89 -6.64
N TYR A 99 -10.71 23.28 -7.03
CA TYR A 99 -10.81 21.85 -7.28
C TYR A 99 -10.84 21.54 -8.78
N VAL A 100 -10.26 20.41 -9.16
CA VAL A 100 -10.47 19.79 -10.46
C VAL A 100 -11.45 18.63 -10.32
N TYR A 101 -12.51 18.66 -11.09
CA TYR A 101 -13.59 17.65 -11.12
C TYR A 101 -13.60 16.92 -12.46
N GLN A 102 -14.12 15.70 -12.45
CA GLN A 102 -14.63 15.04 -13.66
C GLN A 102 -16.07 15.49 -13.96
N ASP A 103 -16.57 15.12 -15.14
CA ASP A 103 -17.98 15.44 -15.52
C ASP A 103 -19.02 14.89 -14.55
N ASN A 104 -18.74 13.77 -13.87
CA ASN A 104 -19.63 13.15 -12.89
C ASN A 104 -19.66 13.87 -11.52
N GLY A 105 -18.80 14.91 -11.32
CA GLY A 105 -18.69 15.67 -10.08
C GLY A 105 -17.68 15.12 -9.09
N GLU A 106 -16.97 14.05 -9.42
CA GLU A 106 -15.86 13.53 -8.60
C GLU A 106 -14.60 14.38 -8.75
N THR A 107 -13.84 14.53 -7.67
CA THR A 107 -12.54 15.22 -7.72
C THR A 107 -11.48 14.37 -8.42
N VAL A 108 -10.57 15.04 -9.14
CA VAL A 108 -9.47 14.40 -9.86
C VAL A 108 -8.18 14.48 -9.05
N ILE A 109 -7.62 13.33 -8.70
CA ILE A 109 -6.35 13.20 -7.97
C ILE A 109 -5.20 13.24 -8.98
N ASN A 110 -4.10 13.94 -8.66
CA ASN A 110 -2.91 14.07 -9.51
C ASN A 110 -3.19 14.65 -10.92
N ALA A 111 -4.22 15.49 -11.08
CA ALA A 111 -4.41 16.25 -12.31
C ALA A 111 -3.27 17.28 -12.44
N THR A 112 -2.73 17.41 -13.64
CA THR A 112 -1.71 18.42 -13.97
C THR A 112 -2.39 19.75 -14.23
N VAL A 113 -1.95 20.79 -13.54
CA VAL A 113 -2.32 22.19 -13.73
C VAL A 113 -1.06 22.92 -14.18
N TRP A 114 -0.99 23.33 -15.45
CA TRP A 114 0.21 23.82 -16.08
C TRP A 114 0.01 25.18 -16.75
N ASP A 115 0.76 26.17 -16.34
CA ASP A 115 0.82 27.46 -17.04
C ASP A 115 1.76 27.36 -18.24
N MET A 116 1.19 27.45 -19.42
CA MET A 116 1.93 27.41 -20.71
C MET A 116 2.73 28.70 -20.95
N THR A 117 2.40 29.80 -20.28
CA THR A 117 3.05 31.10 -20.41
C THR A 117 4.38 31.15 -19.67
N SER A 118 4.39 30.74 -18.40
CA SER A 118 5.59 30.78 -17.56
C SER A 118 6.32 29.41 -17.44
N ASN A 119 5.75 28.34 -18.01
CA ASN A 119 6.25 26.97 -17.87
C ASN A 119 6.36 26.49 -16.40
N VAL A 120 5.40 26.87 -15.58
CA VAL A 120 5.27 26.47 -14.16
C VAL A 120 3.98 25.69 -13.98
N GLY A 121 3.98 24.71 -13.11
CA GLY A 121 2.77 23.92 -12.86
C GLY A 121 2.76 23.23 -11.53
N THR A 122 1.59 22.67 -11.21
CA THR A 122 1.32 21.95 -9.97
C THR A 122 0.46 20.74 -10.26
N LEU A 123 0.36 19.83 -9.29
CA LEU A 123 -0.59 18.70 -9.29
C LEU A 123 -1.73 18.97 -8.31
N THR A 124 -2.91 18.47 -8.63
CA THR A 124 -3.94 18.36 -7.58
C THR A 124 -3.50 17.37 -6.52
N ASN A 125 -3.82 17.68 -5.26
CA ASN A 125 -3.56 16.77 -4.15
C ASN A 125 -4.53 15.56 -4.15
N GLU A 126 -4.45 14.73 -3.12
CA GLU A 126 -5.26 13.52 -2.94
C GLU A 126 -6.77 13.80 -2.80
N HIS A 127 -7.14 15.06 -2.68
CA HIS A 127 -8.53 15.52 -2.56
C HIS A 127 -9.01 16.30 -3.80
N GLY A 128 -8.14 16.44 -4.82
CA GLY A 128 -8.43 17.17 -6.05
C GLY A 128 -8.22 18.69 -5.96
N PHE A 129 -7.68 19.20 -4.84
CA PHE A 129 -7.34 20.60 -4.67
C PHE A 129 -6.02 20.95 -5.38
N TYR A 130 -5.98 22.10 -6.02
CA TYR A 130 -4.75 22.68 -6.57
C TYR A 130 -4.55 24.11 -6.09
N SER A 131 -3.30 24.53 -6.06
CA SER A 131 -2.88 25.90 -5.77
C SER A 131 -1.64 26.20 -6.60
N LEU A 132 -1.68 27.25 -7.42
CA LEU A 132 -0.61 27.65 -8.35
C LEU A 132 -0.40 29.15 -8.23
N THR A 133 0.79 29.54 -7.75
CA THR A 133 1.17 30.94 -7.61
C THR A 133 1.92 31.41 -8.86
N LEU A 134 1.42 32.45 -9.51
CA LEU A 134 1.92 33.00 -10.77
C LEU A 134 2.10 34.52 -10.66
N SER A 135 2.82 35.10 -11.58
CA SER A 135 2.94 36.54 -11.67
C SER A 135 1.62 37.23 -12.06
N GLU A 136 1.50 38.51 -11.78
CA GLU A 136 0.42 39.32 -12.30
C GLU A 136 0.38 39.29 -13.85
N GLY A 137 -0.82 39.17 -14.42
CA GLY A 137 -1.02 39.17 -15.87
C GLY A 137 -1.94 38.07 -16.37
N THR A 138 -1.99 37.88 -17.68
CA THR A 138 -2.82 36.86 -18.32
C THR A 138 -1.99 35.60 -18.59
N HIS A 139 -2.49 34.48 -18.11
CA HIS A 139 -1.85 33.16 -18.19
C HIS A 139 -2.75 32.18 -18.93
N LYS A 140 -2.15 31.34 -19.76
CA LYS A 140 -2.85 30.24 -20.43
C LYS A 140 -2.63 28.96 -19.65
N ILE A 141 -3.65 28.54 -18.87
CA ILE A 141 -3.56 27.40 -18.00
C ILE A 141 -4.16 26.17 -18.67
N ARG A 142 -3.39 25.08 -18.66
CA ARG A 142 -3.80 23.76 -19.11
C ARG A 142 -4.08 22.85 -17.92
N PHE A 143 -5.28 22.29 -17.90
CA PHE A 143 -5.69 21.24 -16.95
C PHE A 143 -5.77 19.92 -17.69
N SER A 144 -5.11 18.89 -17.22
CA SER A 144 -5.08 17.58 -17.87
C SER A 144 -4.93 16.43 -16.86
N HIS A 145 -5.49 15.28 -17.21
CA HIS A 145 -5.36 14.05 -16.42
C HIS A 145 -5.40 12.84 -17.35
N ILE A 146 -4.66 11.77 -17.02
CA ILE A 146 -4.65 10.53 -17.80
C ILE A 146 -6.06 9.92 -17.85
N GLY A 147 -6.64 9.84 -19.04
CA GLY A 147 -7.99 9.32 -19.29
C GLY A 147 -9.14 10.31 -19.11
N SER A 148 -8.80 11.59 -19.01
CA SER A 148 -9.75 12.72 -19.15
C SER A 148 -9.27 13.64 -20.27
N GLY A 149 -10.20 14.41 -20.85
CA GLY A 149 -9.84 15.41 -21.84
C GLY A 149 -8.97 16.53 -21.26
N GLU A 150 -8.35 17.27 -22.15
CA GLU A 150 -7.60 18.49 -21.82
C GLU A 150 -8.55 19.68 -21.74
N HIS A 151 -8.36 20.57 -20.77
CA HIS A 151 -9.07 21.84 -20.66
C HIS A 151 -8.09 22.99 -20.66
N LEU A 152 -8.25 23.93 -21.59
CA LEU A 152 -7.45 25.15 -21.71
C LEU A 152 -8.27 26.35 -21.23
N GLU A 153 -7.69 27.19 -20.41
CA GLU A 153 -8.32 28.35 -19.81
C GLU A 153 -7.37 29.55 -19.80
N ASP A 154 -7.83 30.70 -20.31
CA ASP A 154 -7.11 31.95 -20.17
C ASP A 154 -7.53 32.67 -18.89
N VAL A 155 -6.59 32.87 -17.96
CA VAL A 155 -6.84 33.44 -16.63
C VAL A 155 -6.01 34.70 -16.45
N THR A 156 -6.67 35.86 -16.25
CA THR A 156 -6.00 37.09 -15.86
C THR A 156 -5.95 37.22 -14.36
N LEU A 157 -4.73 37.30 -13.81
CA LEU A 157 -4.46 37.44 -12.36
C LEU A 157 -4.11 38.91 -12.05
N ASN A 158 -5.02 39.57 -11.36
CA ASN A 158 -4.85 40.89 -10.74
C ASN A 158 -5.15 40.86 -9.25
N GLY A 159 -5.25 39.67 -8.69
CA GLY A 159 -5.52 39.30 -7.31
C GLY A 159 -5.61 37.77 -7.22
N ASN A 160 -5.69 37.23 -6.00
CA ASN A 160 -5.91 35.81 -5.80
C ASN A 160 -7.28 35.40 -6.36
N LYS A 161 -7.34 34.26 -7.06
CA LYS A 161 -8.57 33.73 -7.67
C LYS A 161 -8.83 32.31 -7.28
N SER A 162 -10.12 32.00 -7.02
CA SER A 162 -10.61 30.61 -6.91
C SER A 162 -11.34 30.21 -8.18
N LYS A 163 -11.01 29.03 -8.74
CA LYS A 163 -11.65 28.50 -9.95
C LYS A 163 -11.73 26.98 -9.91
N ASN A 164 -12.93 26.45 -9.93
CA ASN A 164 -13.18 25.03 -10.06
C ASN A 164 -13.30 24.65 -11.55
N ILE A 165 -12.63 23.56 -11.94
CA ILE A 165 -12.54 23.10 -13.34
C ILE A 165 -13.18 21.73 -13.48
N HIS A 166 -13.94 21.52 -14.55
CA HIS A 166 -14.52 20.22 -14.91
C HIS A 166 -13.83 19.68 -16.17
N LEU A 167 -13.17 18.52 -16.03
CA LEU A 167 -12.55 17.80 -17.14
C LEU A 167 -13.61 16.84 -17.74
N LYS A 168 -13.76 16.89 -19.06
CA LYS A 168 -14.61 15.95 -19.77
C LYS A 168 -13.96 14.56 -19.78
N SER A 169 -14.76 13.53 -19.53
CA SER A 169 -14.29 12.16 -19.71
C SER A 169 -14.08 11.87 -21.19
N ASP A 170 -12.87 11.65 -21.61
CA ASP A 170 -12.55 11.25 -22.99
C ASP A 170 -12.30 9.74 -23.01
N TYR A 171 -13.30 9.00 -23.52
CA TYR A 171 -13.19 7.55 -23.75
C TYR A 171 -12.35 7.22 -25.00
N ARG A 172 -12.02 8.22 -25.83
CA ARG A 172 -11.13 8.04 -26.98
C ARG A 172 -9.71 8.27 -26.48
N ILE A 173 -8.95 7.20 -26.40
CA ILE A 173 -7.50 7.27 -26.20
C ILE A 173 -6.92 7.80 -27.52
N ASN A 174 -7.07 9.08 -27.76
CA ASN A 174 -6.20 9.77 -28.66
C ASN A 174 -4.85 9.89 -27.94
N GLU A 175 -3.79 9.67 -28.66
CA GLU A 175 -2.41 9.87 -28.24
C GLU A 175 -2.26 11.32 -27.74
N VAL A 176 -2.62 11.55 -26.47
CA VAL A 176 -2.33 12.82 -25.81
C VAL A 176 -0.84 12.80 -25.60
N VAL A 177 -0.10 13.48 -26.45
CA VAL A 177 1.28 13.85 -26.20
C VAL A 177 1.28 14.73 -24.96
N VAL A 178 1.36 14.11 -23.78
CA VAL A 178 1.45 14.78 -22.48
C VAL A 178 2.85 15.36 -22.39
N THR A 179 3.05 16.57 -22.90
CA THR A 179 4.32 17.30 -22.84
C THR A 179 4.71 17.71 -21.41
N ALA A 180 3.80 17.59 -20.42
CA ALA A 180 4.09 17.90 -19.02
C ALA A 180 3.28 16.97 -18.09
N ASP A 181 3.71 15.68 -17.96
CA ASP A 181 3.19 14.76 -16.95
C ASP A 181 3.97 14.95 -15.64
N LEU A 182 3.53 15.90 -14.82
CA LEU A 182 4.15 16.16 -13.51
C LEU A 182 4.02 14.98 -12.54
N ASN A 183 3.07 14.08 -12.75
CA ASN A 183 2.92 12.84 -11.96
C ASN A 183 3.85 11.71 -12.43
N SER A 184 4.60 11.94 -13.51
CA SER A 184 5.60 10.98 -13.96
C SER A 184 6.65 10.73 -12.87
N PRO A 185 7.14 9.50 -12.72
CA PRO A 185 8.29 9.22 -11.86
C PRO A 185 9.52 10.09 -12.12
N LEU A 186 9.63 10.73 -13.29
CA LEU A 186 10.71 11.67 -13.60
C LEU A 186 10.64 12.96 -12.77
N HIS A 187 9.46 13.37 -12.31
CA HIS A 187 9.22 14.65 -11.65
C HIS A 187 8.92 14.58 -10.15
N THR A 188 8.55 13.39 -9.63
CA THR A 188 8.29 13.18 -8.20
C THR A 188 9.58 12.91 -7.44
N THR A 189 9.62 13.24 -6.13
CA THR A 189 10.81 13.03 -5.28
C THR A 189 10.88 11.62 -4.72
N GLN A 190 9.75 10.97 -4.45
CA GLN A 190 9.68 9.66 -3.82
C GLN A 190 10.28 8.57 -4.71
N THR A 191 11.14 7.71 -4.11
CA THR A 191 11.55 6.42 -4.69
C THR A 191 10.47 5.38 -4.42
N GLY A 192 10.36 4.35 -5.25
CA GLY A 192 9.47 3.21 -5.02
C GLY A 192 7.97 3.53 -4.92
N LYS A 193 7.50 4.70 -5.35
CA LYS A 193 6.08 5.04 -5.39
C LYS A 193 5.43 4.46 -6.65
N VAL A 194 4.32 3.74 -6.48
CA VAL A 194 3.45 3.28 -7.57
C VAL A 194 2.03 3.76 -7.32
N SER A 195 1.42 4.45 -8.28
CA SER A 195 0.01 4.84 -8.22
C SER A 195 -0.79 4.00 -9.21
N LEU A 196 -1.89 3.41 -8.75
CA LEU A 196 -2.82 2.59 -9.53
C LEU A 196 -4.22 3.21 -9.52
N THR A 197 -4.90 3.09 -10.63
CA THR A 197 -6.29 3.57 -10.81
C THR A 197 -7.22 2.39 -11.12
N ALA A 198 -8.53 2.59 -11.12
CA ALA A 198 -9.50 1.56 -11.49
C ALA A 198 -9.19 0.87 -12.84
N LYS A 199 -8.59 1.59 -13.79
CA LYS A 199 -8.22 1.05 -15.13
C LYS A 199 -7.12 -0.02 -15.04
N ASP A 200 -6.23 0.06 -14.07
CA ASP A 200 -5.12 -0.89 -13.89
C ASP A 200 -5.58 -2.28 -13.43
N PHE A 201 -6.83 -2.41 -12.98
CA PHE A 201 -7.44 -3.67 -12.51
C PHE A 201 -8.30 -4.37 -13.57
N VAL A 202 -8.65 -3.70 -14.66
CA VAL A 202 -9.54 -4.26 -15.70
C VAL A 202 -8.87 -5.40 -16.46
N ASN A 203 -7.54 -5.31 -16.66
CA ASN A 203 -6.77 -6.25 -17.47
C ASN A 203 -5.56 -6.76 -16.69
N GLY A 204 -5.50 -8.07 -16.43
CA GLY A 204 -4.33 -8.77 -15.86
C GLY A 204 -4.42 -9.07 -14.36
N ASN A 205 -3.60 -10.00 -13.91
CA ASN A 205 -3.45 -10.50 -12.51
C ASN A 205 -4.78 -10.73 -11.76
N ASN A 206 -5.76 -11.30 -12.44
CA ASN A 206 -7.03 -11.66 -11.85
C ASN A 206 -6.94 -13.05 -11.23
N PHE A 207 -7.41 -13.20 -10.00
CA PHE A 207 -7.56 -14.53 -9.40
C PHE A 207 -8.90 -15.12 -9.83
N MET A 208 -8.87 -16.16 -10.68
CA MET A 208 -10.08 -16.86 -11.17
C MET A 208 -11.17 -15.88 -11.67
N SER A 209 -10.81 -14.99 -12.60
CA SER A 209 -11.67 -13.95 -13.17
C SER A 209 -12.10 -12.84 -12.19
N SER A 210 -11.54 -12.78 -10.98
CA SER A 210 -11.77 -11.72 -10.00
C SER A 210 -10.56 -10.80 -9.91
N PRO A 211 -10.67 -9.50 -10.19
CA PRO A 211 -9.60 -8.52 -9.99
C PRO A 211 -9.34 -8.31 -8.49
N ASP A 212 -8.06 -8.24 -8.12
CA ASP A 212 -7.65 -8.14 -6.71
C ASP A 212 -6.48 -7.16 -6.52
N VAL A 213 -6.59 -6.29 -5.51
CA VAL A 213 -5.60 -5.25 -5.21
C VAL A 213 -4.27 -5.84 -4.75
N VAL A 214 -4.31 -6.72 -3.74
CA VAL A 214 -3.09 -7.29 -3.16
C VAL A 214 -2.37 -8.17 -4.19
N LYS A 215 -3.10 -8.95 -5.00
CA LYS A 215 -2.52 -9.74 -6.10
C LYS A 215 -1.85 -8.86 -7.16
N LYS A 216 -2.43 -7.70 -7.48
CA LYS A 216 -1.80 -6.73 -8.40
C LYS A 216 -0.51 -6.16 -7.81
N LEU A 217 -0.50 -5.80 -6.51
CA LEU A 217 0.69 -5.30 -5.83
C LEU A 217 1.80 -6.37 -5.74
N GLN A 218 1.46 -7.64 -5.55
CA GLN A 218 2.39 -8.77 -5.54
C GLN A 218 3.14 -8.98 -6.88
N GLY A 219 2.56 -8.50 -7.99
CA GLY A 219 3.20 -8.50 -9.30
C GLY A 219 4.23 -7.39 -9.53
N LEU A 220 4.39 -6.45 -8.57
CA LEU A 220 5.35 -5.36 -8.67
C LEU A 220 6.74 -5.80 -8.19
N SER A 221 7.79 -5.09 -8.65
CA SER A 221 9.15 -5.32 -8.18
C SER A 221 9.27 -5.05 -6.67
N GLY A 222 10.16 -5.78 -5.98
CA GLY A 222 10.41 -5.64 -4.54
C GLY A 222 9.35 -6.21 -3.63
N VAL A 223 8.30 -6.83 -4.17
CA VAL A 223 7.16 -7.36 -3.42
C VAL A 223 7.12 -8.88 -3.49
N ALA A 224 7.08 -9.56 -2.34
CA ALA A 224 6.86 -10.99 -2.25
C ALA A 224 5.40 -11.31 -1.85
N GLY A 225 4.83 -12.37 -2.40
CA GLY A 225 3.42 -12.73 -2.23
C GLY A 225 3.15 -13.87 -1.23
N GLY A 226 4.17 -14.43 -0.60
CA GLY A 226 4.00 -15.60 0.25
C GLY A 226 3.83 -16.91 -0.53
N THR A 227 2.80 -17.68 -0.21
CA THR A 227 2.46 -18.93 -0.89
C THR A 227 1.18 -18.81 -1.70
N GLU A 228 0.80 -19.85 -2.44
CA GLU A 228 -0.36 -19.82 -3.34
C GLU A 228 -1.71 -19.73 -2.60
N LEU A 229 -1.85 -20.41 -1.47
CA LEU A 229 -3.08 -20.50 -0.70
C LEU A 229 -3.14 -19.46 0.44
N ILE A 230 -2.00 -19.21 1.09
CA ILE A 230 -1.87 -18.21 2.15
C ILE A 230 -0.90 -17.15 1.67
N SER A 231 -1.43 -16.02 1.29
CA SER A 231 -0.65 -14.94 0.71
C SER A 231 -0.77 -13.65 1.50
N GLY A 232 0.35 -12.92 1.58
CA GLY A 232 0.46 -11.62 2.21
C GLY A 232 1.21 -10.66 1.31
N LEU A 233 1.57 -9.53 1.85
CA LEU A 233 2.42 -8.53 1.19
C LEU A 233 3.73 -8.42 1.97
N TYR A 234 4.83 -8.82 1.36
CA TYR A 234 6.18 -8.79 1.97
C TYR A 234 7.05 -7.88 1.12
N VAL A 235 7.33 -6.67 1.61
CA VAL A 235 8.01 -5.62 0.84
C VAL A 235 9.40 -5.39 1.41
N HIS A 236 10.44 -5.44 0.54
CA HIS A 236 11.83 -5.22 0.93
C HIS A 236 12.24 -6.00 2.19
N GLY A 237 11.86 -7.28 2.25
CA GLY A 237 12.19 -8.16 3.37
C GLY A 237 11.44 -7.87 4.68
N GLY A 238 10.39 -7.07 4.65
CA GLY A 238 9.49 -6.89 5.80
C GLY A 238 8.40 -7.93 5.84
N ASN A 239 7.78 -8.14 7.02
CA ASN A 239 6.66 -9.04 7.24
C ASN A 239 5.32 -8.43 6.81
N ASN A 240 4.27 -9.24 6.77
CA ASN A 240 2.93 -8.80 6.37
C ASN A 240 2.35 -7.73 7.31
N ASP A 241 2.56 -7.84 8.61
CA ASP A 241 2.12 -6.90 9.65
C ASP A 241 2.92 -5.59 9.68
N GLU A 242 4.04 -5.52 8.95
CA GLU A 242 4.86 -4.32 8.81
C GLU A 242 4.37 -3.38 7.69
N ASN A 243 3.26 -3.68 7.03
CA ASN A 243 2.66 -2.83 6.00
C ASN A 243 1.48 -2.04 6.57
N LEU A 244 1.39 -0.76 6.22
CA LEU A 244 0.25 0.09 6.56
C LEU A 244 -0.78 0.04 5.42
N PHE A 245 -1.93 -0.54 5.68
CA PHE A 245 -3.07 -0.49 4.76
C PHE A 245 -4.07 0.55 5.26
N LEU A 246 -4.43 1.46 4.39
CA LEU A 246 -5.43 2.50 4.66
C LEU A 246 -6.58 2.39 3.66
N LEU A 247 -7.81 2.48 4.14
CA LEU A 247 -9.02 2.63 3.35
C LEU A 247 -9.69 3.96 3.70
N ASP A 248 -9.73 4.91 2.76
CA ASP A 248 -10.19 6.29 2.97
C ASP A 248 -9.57 6.93 4.24
N GLY A 249 -8.26 6.70 4.45
CA GLY A 249 -7.50 7.23 5.58
C GLY A 249 -7.61 6.43 6.88
N THR A 250 -8.40 5.34 6.93
CA THR A 250 -8.60 4.50 8.13
C THR A 250 -7.73 3.25 8.06
N PRO A 251 -6.97 2.89 9.12
CA PRO A 251 -6.19 1.66 9.17
C PRO A 251 -7.07 0.40 9.04
N LEU A 252 -6.58 -0.55 8.25
CA LEU A 252 -7.19 -1.86 8.05
C LEU A 252 -6.20 -2.95 8.49
N TYR A 253 -6.57 -3.79 9.47
CA TYR A 253 -5.65 -4.76 10.06
C TYR A 253 -5.62 -6.09 9.30
N GLN A 254 -6.77 -6.68 9.03
CA GLN A 254 -6.88 -7.92 8.27
C GLN A 254 -7.32 -7.61 6.84
N VAL A 255 -6.38 -7.61 5.92
CA VAL A 255 -6.63 -7.22 4.51
C VAL A 255 -6.93 -8.40 3.59
N ASN A 256 -7.02 -9.62 4.16
CA ASN A 256 -7.12 -10.85 3.39
C ASN A 256 -8.36 -11.65 3.77
N HIS A 257 -9.07 -12.15 2.74
CA HIS A 257 -10.09 -13.17 2.83
C HIS A 257 -9.54 -14.53 2.36
N ALA A 258 -10.12 -15.63 2.82
CA ALA A 258 -9.74 -16.99 2.43
C ALA A 258 -8.22 -17.25 2.56
N GLY A 259 -7.57 -16.77 3.62
CA GLY A 259 -6.12 -16.93 3.81
C GLY A 259 -5.25 -16.11 2.85
N GLY A 260 -5.83 -15.18 2.07
CA GLY A 260 -5.12 -14.33 1.10
C GLY A 260 -5.37 -14.70 -0.36
N LEU A 261 -6.37 -15.53 -0.62
CA LEU A 261 -6.84 -15.74 -1.99
C LEU A 261 -7.51 -14.49 -2.56
N PHE A 262 -8.19 -13.71 -1.71
CA PHE A 262 -8.81 -12.43 -2.05
C PHE A 262 -8.38 -11.36 -1.05
N SER A 263 -8.32 -10.11 -1.49
CA SER A 263 -8.14 -8.97 -0.60
C SER A 263 -9.47 -8.38 -0.16
N SER A 264 -9.45 -7.65 0.97
CA SER A 264 -10.59 -6.92 1.51
C SER A 264 -11.01 -5.70 0.66
N PHE A 265 -10.30 -5.41 -0.42
CA PHE A 265 -10.56 -4.26 -1.29
C PHE A 265 -11.45 -4.64 -2.47
N ASN A 266 -12.67 -4.10 -2.51
CA ASN A 266 -13.55 -4.24 -3.66
C ASN A 266 -13.12 -3.28 -4.78
N THR A 267 -12.61 -3.83 -5.89
CA THR A 267 -12.08 -3.03 -7.02
C THR A 267 -13.12 -2.17 -7.74
N ASP A 268 -14.41 -2.46 -7.59
CA ASP A 268 -15.48 -1.72 -8.28
C ASP A 268 -15.67 -0.29 -7.71
N ILE A 269 -15.18 -0.03 -6.48
CA ILE A 269 -15.29 1.28 -5.82
C ILE A 269 -13.98 2.03 -5.72
N ILE A 270 -12.88 1.48 -6.21
CA ILE A 270 -11.56 2.09 -6.04
C ILE A 270 -11.40 3.25 -7.01
N LYS A 271 -11.02 4.41 -6.47
CA LYS A 271 -10.63 5.61 -7.20
C LYS A 271 -9.15 5.63 -7.51
N ASN A 272 -8.34 5.45 -6.47
CA ASN A 272 -6.87 5.48 -6.56
C ASN A 272 -6.24 4.64 -5.45
N ILE A 273 -5.07 4.09 -5.74
CA ILE A 273 -4.19 3.45 -4.77
C ILE A 273 -2.81 4.06 -4.91
N ASP A 274 -2.28 4.61 -3.82
CA ASP A 274 -0.88 5.00 -3.72
C ASP A 274 -0.14 3.96 -2.90
N PHE A 275 0.83 3.29 -3.53
CA PHE A 275 1.68 2.29 -2.89
C PHE A 275 3.11 2.80 -2.79
N TYR A 276 3.66 2.82 -1.58
CA TYR A 276 5.02 3.25 -1.28
C TYR A 276 5.83 2.05 -0.78
N LYS A 277 6.89 1.68 -1.50
CA LYS A 277 7.86 0.63 -1.13
C LYS A 277 9.09 1.22 -0.41
N SER A 278 9.41 2.49 -0.70
CA SER A 278 10.52 3.26 -0.15
C SER A 278 10.19 4.75 -0.23
N GLY A 279 11.03 5.61 0.33
CA GLY A 279 10.86 7.06 0.24
C GLY A 279 9.52 7.57 0.77
N PHE A 280 9.08 7.06 1.94
CA PHE A 280 7.77 7.38 2.50
C PHE A 280 7.64 8.86 2.84
N PRO A 281 6.52 9.53 2.50
CA PRO A 281 6.18 10.85 3.01
C PRO A 281 6.08 10.87 4.54
N ALA A 282 6.42 12.00 5.16
CA ALA A 282 6.43 12.12 6.62
C ALA A 282 5.04 11.94 7.28
N ARG A 283 3.97 12.10 6.53
CA ARG A 283 2.58 11.90 7.02
C ARG A 283 2.22 10.47 7.41
N TYR A 284 2.96 9.46 6.94
CA TYR A 284 2.72 8.05 7.25
C TYR A 284 3.71 7.55 8.30
N GLY A 285 3.24 6.81 9.30
CA GLY A 285 4.05 6.23 10.36
C GLY A 285 3.47 4.93 10.90
N GLY A 286 4.11 4.36 11.94
CA GLY A 286 3.61 3.21 12.67
C GLY A 286 3.79 1.85 12.00
N ARG A 287 4.51 1.77 10.86
CA ARG A 287 4.84 0.52 10.16
C ARG A 287 6.23 0.60 9.54
N LEU A 288 6.87 -0.58 9.32
CA LEU A 288 8.28 -0.66 8.93
C LEU A 288 8.54 -0.87 7.44
N SER A 289 7.54 -1.31 6.65
CA SER A 289 7.82 -1.90 5.36
C SER A 289 7.22 -1.15 4.18
N SER A 290 5.92 -0.97 4.13
CA SER A 290 5.26 -0.27 3.03
C SER A 290 3.98 0.45 3.48
N VAL A 291 3.47 1.31 2.60
CA VAL A 291 2.17 1.97 2.77
C VAL A 291 1.32 1.74 1.54
N VAL A 292 0.10 1.26 1.73
CA VAL A 292 -0.94 1.09 0.73
C VAL A 292 -2.12 1.98 1.09
N ASP A 293 -2.23 3.14 0.45
CA ASP A 293 -3.32 4.11 0.68
C ASP A 293 -4.38 3.95 -0.41
N VAL A 294 -5.52 3.35 -0.05
CA VAL A 294 -6.65 3.06 -0.94
C VAL A 294 -7.75 4.09 -0.73
N ARG A 295 -8.15 4.75 -1.80
CA ARG A 295 -9.23 5.73 -1.80
C ARG A 295 -10.38 5.26 -2.67
N THR A 296 -11.59 5.42 -2.16
CA THR A 296 -12.83 5.01 -2.84
C THR A 296 -13.47 6.18 -3.59
N ASN A 297 -14.27 5.83 -4.61
CA ASN A 297 -15.05 6.79 -5.40
C ASN A 297 -16.06 7.54 -4.53
N ASP A 298 -16.26 8.83 -4.82
CA ASP A 298 -17.21 9.69 -4.12
C ASP A 298 -18.68 9.45 -4.55
N GLY A 299 -18.87 8.75 -5.68
CA GLY A 299 -20.15 8.53 -6.32
C GLY A 299 -20.57 9.64 -7.30
N ASN A 300 -21.31 9.27 -8.34
CA ASN A 300 -21.75 10.19 -9.38
C ASN A 300 -22.76 11.20 -8.83
N MET A 301 -22.51 12.50 -9.02
CA MET A 301 -23.39 13.57 -8.53
C MET A 301 -24.50 13.99 -9.52
N LYS A 302 -24.49 13.42 -10.74
CA LYS A 302 -25.40 13.83 -11.81
C LYS A 302 -26.41 12.76 -12.21
N GLU A 303 -25.93 11.50 -12.33
CA GLU A 303 -26.70 10.38 -12.88
C GLU A 303 -26.50 9.12 -12.03
N TYR A 304 -27.45 8.18 -12.12
CA TYR A 304 -27.34 6.89 -11.46
C TYR A 304 -26.60 5.91 -12.37
N HIS A 305 -25.63 5.23 -11.79
CA HIS A 305 -24.87 4.18 -12.43
C HIS A 305 -24.73 2.97 -11.51
N GLY A 306 -24.47 1.84 -12.11
CA GLY A 306 -24.21 0.65 -11.34
C GLY A 306 -23.55 -0.44 -12.15
N SER A 307 -23.03 -1.42 -11.42
CA SER A 307 -22.48 -2.63 -12.00
C SER A 307 -22.94 -3.86 -11.23
N PHE A 308 -23.13 -4.94 -11.97
CA PHE A 308 -23.40 -6.26 -11.42
C PHE A 308 -22.44 -7.24 -12.05
N THR A 309 -21.68 -7.97 -11.24
CA THR A 309 -20.73 -9.00 -11.68
C THR A 309 -21.07 -10.34 -11.06
N LEU A 310 -21.16 -11.36 -11.90
CA LEU A 310 -21.33 -12.77 -11.52
C LEU A 310 -20.09 -13.53 -11.99
N GLY A 311 -19.24 -13.96 -11.06
CA GLY A 311 -18.04 -14.76 -11.32
C GLY A 311 -18.18 -16.19 -10.80
N LEU A 312 -17.16 -17.01 -11.06
CA LEU A 312 -17.12 -18.41 -10.63
C LEU A 312 -17.21 -18.55 -9.10
N LEU A 313 -16.50 -17.71 -8.35
CA LEU A 313 -16.38 -17.83 -6.90
C LEU A 313 -17.14 -16.75 -6.13
N GLU A 314 -17.44 -15.60 -6.76
CA GLU A 314 -18.05 -14.44 -6.10
C GLU A 314 -19.02 -13.68 -6.97
N GLY A 315 -19.90 -12.93 -6.31
CA GLY A 315 -20.74 -11.91 -6.92
C GLY A 315 -20.48 -10.54 -6.32
N ARG A 316 -20.60 -9.53 -7.16
CA ARG A 316 -20.41 -8.13 -6.79
C ARG A 316 -21.53 -7.28 -7.36
N ILE A 317 -21.95 -6.32 -6.57
CA ILE A 317 -22.94 -5.30 -6.96
C ILE A 317 -22.39 -3.96 -6.51
N GLN A 318 -22.45 -2.96 -7.37
CA GLN A 318 -22.15 -1.57 -7.04
C GLN A 318 -23.25 -0.69 -7.60
N PHE A 319 -23.64 0.32 -6.81
CA PHE A 319 -24.63 1.30 -7.21
C PHE A 319 -24.26 2.68 -6.66
N GLU A 320 -24.30 3.69 -7.53
CA GLU A 320 -23.96 5.07 -7.20
C GLU A 320 -24.92 6.05 -7.87
N GLY A 321 -25.01 7.24 -7.31
CA GLY A 321 -25.81 8.30 -7.88
C GLY A 321 -26.04 9.49 -6.96
N PRO A 322 -26.78 10.51 -7.44
CA PRO A 322 -27.11 11.69 -6.66
C PRO A 322 -28.24 11.42 -5.66
N ILE A 323 -28.05 11.79 -4.39
CA ILE A 323 -29.13 12.02 -3.43
C ILE A 323 -29.71 13.41 -3.69
N VAL A 324 -28.81 14.40 -3.85
CA VAL A 324 -29.15 15.74 -4.32
C VAL A 324 -28.22 16.10 -5.48
N LYS A 325 -28.78 16.31 -6.67
CA LYS A 325 -27.98 16.59 -7.88
C LYS A 325 -26.98 17.72 -7.64
N ASN A 326 -25.74 17.50 -8.08
CA ASN A 326 -24.59 18.40 -7.96
C ASN A 326 -24.21 18.78 -6.51
N ARG A 327 -24.76 18.14 -5.48
CA ARG A 327 -24.47 18.43 -4.08
C ARG A 327 -24.15 17.19 -3.23
N THR A 328 -24.95 16.13 -3.36
CA THR A 328 -24.83 14.95 -2.51
C THR A 328 -24.89 13.72 -3.35
N SER A 329 -23.86 12.90 -3.28
CA SER A 329 -23.79 11.58 -3.93
C SER A 329 -23.65 10.48 -2.90
N PHE A 330 -23.99 9.27 -3.35
CA PHE A 330 -23.69 8.04 -2.63
C PHE A 330 -23.02 7.03 -3.56
N ASN A 331 -22.26 6.12 -2.96
CA ASN A 331 -21.71 4.95 -3.61
C ASN A 331 -21.79 3.77 -2.64
N VAL A 332 -22.46 2.70 -3.03
CA VAL A 332 -22.62 1.49 -2.22
C VAL A 332 -22.19 0.29 -3.05
N ALA A 333 -21.37 -0.57 -2.46
CA ALA A 333 -20.98 -1.82 -3.10
C ALA A 333 -21.03 -2.99 -2.12
N MET A 334 -21.38 -4.15 -2.64
CA MET A 334 -21.40 -5.42 -1.91
C MET A 334 -20.69 -6.48 -2.72
N ARG A 335 -19.93 -7.32 -2.02
CA ARG A 335 -19.29 -8.50 -2.57
C ARG A 335 -19.54 -9.68 -1.64
N ARG A 336 -19.81 -10.88 -2.20
CA ARG A 336 -19.93 -12.12 -1.45
C ARG A 336 -19.37 -13.28 -2.27
N THR A 337 -18.65 -14.21 -1.62
CA THR A 337 -18.36 -15.50 -2.22
C THR A 337 -19.51 -16.47 -1.99
N TRP A 338 -19.65 -17.45 -2.88
CA TRP A 338 -20.56 -18.58 -2.73
C TRP A 338 -19.85 -19.93 -2.72
N MET A 339 -18.63 -19.97 -2.18
CA MET A 339 -17.88 -21.22 -2.03
C MET A 339 -18.67 -22.25 -1.17
N ASP A 340 -19.42 -21.77 -0.17
CA ASP A 340 -20.32 -22.58 0.65
C ASP A 340 -21.42 -23.25 -0.18
N LEU A 341 -21.95 -22.57 -1.21
CA LEU A 341 -22.96 -23.09 -2.12
C LEU A 341 -22.37 -24.04 -3.15
N LEU A 342 -21.20 -23.75 -3.69
CA LEU A 342 -20.52 -24.58 -4.70
C LEU A 342 -20.01 -25.89 -4.11
N THR A 343 -19.52 -25.89 -2.89
CA THR A 343 -18.99 -27.08 -2.21
C THR A 343 -20.09 -27.97 -1.63
N ALA A 344 -21.27 -27.43 -1.31
CA ALA A 344 -22.35 -28.17 -0.65
C ALA A 344 -22.80 -29.46 -1.42
N PRO A 345 -23.02 -29.45 -2.77
CA PRO A 345 -23.37 -30.65 -3.50
C PRO A 345 -22.26 -31.73 -3.47
N ALA A 346 -21.00 -31.30 -3.63
CA ALA A 346 -19.87 -32.22 -3.60
C ALA A 346 -19.74 -32.89 -2.22
N ILE A 347 -19.90 -32.12 -1.14
CA ILE A 347 -19.89 -32.63 0.23
C ILE A 347 -21.08 -33.57 0.47
N ALA A 348 -22.25 -33.26 -0.06
CA ALA A 348 -23.42 -34.13 0.04
C ALA A 348 -23.21 -35.48 -0.64
N ILE A 349 -22.64 -35.50 -1.87
CA ILE A 349 -22.27 -36.70 -2.61
C ILE A 349 -21.22 -37.51 -1.82
N MET A 350 -20.18 -36.85 -1.33
CA MET A 350 -19.13 -37.49 -0.54
C MET A 350 -19.69 -38.11 0.75
N ASN A 351 -20.62 -37.44 1.40
CA ASN A 351 -21.28 -37.94 2.61
C ASN A 351 -22.24 -39.10 2.34
N ALA A 352 -22.82 -39.21 1.15
CA ALA A 352 -23.75 -40.27 0.82
C ALA A 352 -23.11 -41.67 0.88
N SER A 353 -21.82 -41.76 0.49
CA SER A 353 -21.05 -43.01 0.45
C SER A 353 -20.20 -43.27 1.71
N ARG A 354 -20.17 -42.34 2.68
CA ARG A 354 -19.35 -42.45 3.88
C ARG A 354 -20.19 -42.64 5.12
N ARG A 355 -19.75 -43.48 6.07
CA ARG A 355 -20.31 -43.58 7.39
C ARG A 355 -20.15 -42.28 8.18
N ASN A 356 -18.92 -41.79 8.25
CA ASN A 356 -18.58 -40.52 8.91
C ASN A 356 -18.99 -39.33 8.05
N LYS A 357 -19.74 -38.37 8.61
CA LYS A 357 -20.27 -37.22 7.90
C LYS A 357 -19.48 -35.97 8.18
N GLN A 358 -19.12 -35.25 7.12
CA GLN A 358 -18.39 -33.97 7.22
C GLN A 358 -19.21 -32.87 6.55
N ASN A 359 -19.19 -31.67 7.15
CA ASN A 359 -19.75 -30.47 6.55
C ASN A 359 -18.73 -29.34 6.68
N VAL A 360 -18.33 -28.78 5.55
CA VAL A 360 -17.41 -27.65 5.46
C VAL A 360 -18.12 -26.51 4.74
N ARG A 361 -18.13 -25.34 5.35
CA ARG A 361 -18.73 -24.14 4.76
C ARG A 361 -17.74 -22.99 4.93
N TYR A 362 -17.48 -22.30 3.84
CA TYR A 362 -16.72 -21.07 3.85
C TYR A 362 -17.39 -20.02 2.97
N ALA A 363 -17.54 -18.82 3.48
CA ALA A 363 -17.96 -17.65 2.73
C ALA A 363 -17.38 -16.39 3.35
N PHE A 364 -17.15 -15.37 2.52
CA PHE A 364 -16.91 -14.02 2.99
C PHE A 364 -17.85 -13.03 2.33
N HIS A 365 -18.00 -11.88 2.94
CA HIS A 365 -18.71 -10.75 2.37
C HIS A 365 -18.02 -9.44 2.72
N ASP A 366 -18.14 -8.47 1.79
CA ASP A 366 -17.74 -7.08 1.97
C ASP A 366 -18.89 -6.16 1.65
N ILE A 367 -19.04 -5.12 2.44
CA ILE A 367 -19.99 -4.02 2.22
C ILE A 367 -19.21 -2.73 2.35
N ASN A 368 -19.32 -1.88 1.33
CA ASN A 368 -18.79 -0.54 1.32
C ASN A 368 -19.92 0.45 1.11
N ALA A 369 -19.92 1.56 1.81
CA ALA A 369 -20.86 2.64 1.62
C ALA A 369 -20.16 3.98 1.84
N LYS A 370 -20.34 4.93 0.91
CA LYS A 370 -19.83 6.28 1.01
C LYS A 370 -20.91 7.28 0.63
N VAL A 371 -20.99 8.35 1.39
CA VAL A 371 -21.85 9.51 1.09
C VAL A 371 -20.95 10.73 1.10
N THR A 372 -21.03 11.52 0.02
CA THR A 372 -20.27 12.75 -0.15
C THR A 372 -21.21 13.94 -0.29
N HIS A 373 -20.94 15.03 0.44
CA HIS A 373 -21.74 16.26 0.37
C HIS A 373 -20.84 17.46 0.13
N ILE A 374 -21.28 18.36 -0.78
CA ILE A 374 -20.64 19.65 -1.07
C ILE A 374 -21.45 20.74 -0.38
N PHE A 375 -20.90 21.34 0.68
CA PHE A 375 -21.54 22.47 1.41
C PHE A 375 -21.39 23.77 0.62
N SER A 376 -20.20 24.03 0.08
CA SER A 376 -19.84 25.21 -0.71
C SER A 376 -18.69 24.89 -1.67
N GLU A 377 -18.28 25.85 -2.49
CA GLU A 377 -17.09 25.71 -3.37
C GLU A 377 -15.80 25.38 -2.61
N ASN A 378 -15.71 25.79 -1.35
CA ASN A 378 -14.52 25.59 -0.51
C ASN A 378 -14.69 24.45 0.51
N SER A 379 -15.91 23.93 0.74
CA SER A 379 -16.19 22.99 1.83
C SER A 379 -16.95 21.76 1.32
N ARG A 380 -16.41 20.59 1.62
CA ARG A 380 -17.03 19.29 1.35
C ARG A 380 -16.74 18.29 2.46
N ALA A 381 -17.62 17.34 2.67
CA ALA A 381 -17.40 16.24 3.59
C ALA A 381 -17.86 14.91 2.99
N ASP A 382 -17.28 13.83 3.48
CA ASP A 382 -17.72 12.48 3.17
C ASP A 382 -17.68 11.59 4.42
N ILE A 383 -18.58 10.62 4.45
CA ILE A 383 -18.60 9.53 5.41
C ILE A 383 -18.43 8.24 4.64
N SER A 384 -17.45 7.44 5.03
CA SER A 384 -17.15 6.15 4.43
C SER A 384 -17.26 5.04 5.47
N LEU A 385 -17.91 3.94 5.11
CA LEU A 385 -18.11 2.75 5.94
C LEU A 385 -17.63 1.53 5.17
N TYR A 386 -16.95 0.63 5.85
CA TYR A 386 -16.57 -0.68 5.34
C TYR A 386 -16.84 -1.76 6.39
N SER A 387 -17.38 -2.88 5.96
CA SER A 387 -17.55 -4.10 6.76
C SER A 387 -17.18 -5.31 5.92
N GLY A 388 -16.15 -6.04 6.32
CA GLY A 388 -15.71 -7.29 5.70
C GLY A 388 -15.63 -8.39 6.74
N ASN A 389 -16.22 -9.56 6.46
CA ASN A 389 -16.20 -10.70 7.38
C ASN A 389 -16.09 -12.02 6.63
N ASP A 390 -15.30 -12.92 7.20
CA ASP A 390 -15.15 -14.30 6.81
C ASP A 390 -15.83 -15.22 7.82
N LEU A 391 -16.40 -16.31 7.32
CA LEU A 391 -17.02 -17.35 8.11
C LEU A 391 -16.56 -18.72 7.60
N PHE A 392 -15.83 -19.43 8.43
CA PHE A 392 -15.48 -20.83 8.21
C PHE A 392 -16.17 -21.69 9.27
N LYS A 393 -16.91 -22.71 8.83
CA LYS A 393 -17.57 -23.69 9.67
C LYS A 393 -17.20 -25.09 9.24
N PHE A 394 -16.73 -25.88 10.20
CA PHE A 394 -16.48 -27.29 10.01
C PHE A 394 -17.29 -28.07 11.03
N ARG A 395 -17.94 -29.12 10.61
CA ARG A 395 -18.63 -30.07 11.46
C ARG A 395 -18.29 -31.48 11.02
N HIS A 396 -17.80 -32.28 11.95
CA HIS A 396 -17.53 -33.69 11.78
C HIS A 396 -18.42 -34.51 12.68
N LYS A 397 -18.95 -35.62 12.18
CA LYS A 397 -19.67 -36.63 12.92
C LYS A 397 -19.06 -37.96 12.61
N GLU A 398 -18.58 -38.63 13.63
CA GLU A 398 -18.04 -39.98 13.57
C GLU A 398 -19.05 -41.00 14.12
N TYR A 399 -19.22 -42.11 13.47
CA TYR A 399 -20.11 -43.18 13.85
C TYR A 399 -19.29 -44.48 13.96
N LEU A 400 -18.95 -44.88 15.19
CA LEU A 400 -18.29 -46.15 15.47
C LEU A 400 -19.34 -47.26 15.69
N PHE A 401 -20.41 -46.95 16.42
CA PHE A 401 -21.53 -47.82 16.71
C PHE A 401 -22.83 -47.18 16.28
N ASP A 402 -23.71 -47.92 15.62
CA ASP A 402 -24.96 -47.43 15.07
C ASP A 402 -26.06 -47.27 16.16
N PRO A 403 -27.04 -46.35 16.00
CA PRO A 403 -27.27 -45.34 14.97
C PRO A 403 -26.80 -43.93 15.32
N GLU A 404 -26.30 -43.68 16.49
CA GLU A 404 -25.95 -42.35 17.00
C GLU A 404 -24.46 -42.04 16.77
N PRO A 405 -24.08 -40.79 16.51
CA PRO A 405 -22.66 -40.42 16.38
C PRO A 405 -21.94 -40.63 17.72
N THR A 406 -20.75 -41.22 17.64
CA THR A 406 -19.87 -41.43 18.80
C THR A 406 -19.08 -40.17 19.09
N ASN A 407 -18.70 -39.42 18.04
CA ASN A 407 -17.97 -38.17 18.19
C ASN A 407 -18.61 -37.07 17.30
N ILE A 408 -18.73 -35.85 17.86
CA ILE A 408 -19.23 -34.67 17.16
C ILE A 408 -18.29 -33.51 17.39
N ASP A 409 -17.57 -33.13 16.37
CA ASP A 409 -16.73 -31.93 16.39
C ASP A 409 -17.42 -30.80 15.63
N LYS A 410 -17.44 -29.60 16.21
CA LYS A 410 -17.94 -28.37 15.63
C LYS A 410 -16.87 -27.29 15.80
N PHE A 411 -16.40 -26.80 14.71
CA PHE A 411 -15.40 -25.77 14.64
C PHE A 411 -15.95 -24.57 13.85
N ASN A 412 -15.97 -23.37 14.47
CA ASN A 412 -16.35 -22.13 13.83
C ASN A 412 -15.22 -21.12 13.96
N LEU A 413 -14.84 -20.53 12.85
CA LEU A 413 -13.87 -19.45 12.80
C LEU A 413 -14.47 -18.28 12.04
N GLN A 414 -14.43 -17.09 12.64
CA GLN A 414 -14.88 -15.83 12.04
C GLN A 414 -13.80 -14.79 12.24
N TRP A 415 -13.53 -14.02 11.18
CA TRP A 415 -12.63 -12.86 11.26
C TRP A 415 -13.08 -11.75 10.32
N GLY A 416 -12.63 -10.54 10.60
CA GLY A 416 -12.97 -9.43 9.74
C GLY A 416 -12.72 -8.08 10.35
N ASN A 417 -13.11 -7.06 9.60
CA ASN A 417 -12.98 -5.66 9.97
C ASN A 417 -14.29 -4.91 9.81
N PHE A 418 -14.44 -3.89 10.63
CA PHE A 418 -15.36 -2.79 10.40
C PHE A 418 -14.58 -1.48 10.50
N THR A 419 -14.71 -0.60 9.50
CA THR A 419 -14.12 0.74 9.54
C THR A 419 -15.16 1.81 9.24
N ALA A 420 -15.00 2.96 9.90
CA ALA A 420 -15.78 4.15 9.64
C ALA A 420 -14.86 5.37 9.63
N SER A 421 -15.00 6.21 8.61
CA SER A 421 -14.33 7.51 8.56
C SER A 421 -15.31 8.63 8.24
N ALA A 422 -15.07 9.79 8.82
CA ALA A 422 -15.76 11.03 8.51
C ALA A 422 -14.71 12.09 8.16
N ASN A 423 -14.69 12.51 6.90
CA ASN A 423 -13.72 13.46 6.38
C ASN A 423 -14.38 14.81 6.15
N TRP A 424 -13.76 15.87 6.62
CA TRP A 424 -14.12 17.24 6.28
C TRP A 424 -12.95 17.93 5.60
N LYS A 425 -13.17 18.43 4.39
CA LYS A 425 -12.19 19.03 3.49
C LYS A 425 -12.55 20.48 3.30
N TYR A 426 -11.61 21.38 3.56
CA TYR A 426 -11.84 22.80 3.52
C TYR A 426 -10.66 23.57 2.89
N ILE A 427 -10.95 24.44 1.93
CA ILE A 427 -10.00 25.42 1.39
C ILE A 427 -9.98 26.61 2.32
N PHE A 428 -8.98 26.67 3.21
CA PHE A 428 -8.85 27.71 4.21
C PHE A 428 -8.42 29.03 3.57
N SER A 429 -7.51 29.00 2.61
CA SER A 429 -7.08 30.13 1.80
C SER A 429 -6.67 29.65 0.40
N HIS A 430 -6.36 30.57 -0.52
CA HIS A 430 -5.92 30.19 -1.88
C HIS A 430 -4.68 29.29 -1.92
N ASN A 431 -3.87 29.31 -0.87
CA ASN A 431 -2.63 28.53 -0.78
C ASN A 431 -2.65 27.49 0.36
N MET A 432 -3.77 27.33 1.08
CA MET A 432 -3.86 26.42 2.22
C MET A 432 -5.17 25.61 2.20
N PHE A 433 -5.01 24.30 2.24
CA PHE A 433 -6.08 23.32 2.31
C PHE A 433 -5.95 22.51 3.60
N VAL A 434 -7.07 22.12 4.19
CA VAL A 434 -7.12 21.25 5.36
C VAL A 434 -8.06 20.08 5.14
N ASN A 435 -7.65 18.90 5.61
CA ASN A 435 -8.48 17.72 5.74
C ASN A 435 -8.49 17.25 7.19
N ILE A 436 -9.68 17.06 7.76
CA ILE A 436 -9.86 16.52 9.11
C ILE A 436 -10.65 15.22 8.97
N THR A 437 -10.08 14.13 9.48
CA THR A 437 -10.69 12.81 9.44
C THR A 437 -10.92 12.28 10.85
N GLY A 438 -12.16 11.99 11.20
CA GLY A 438 -12.48 11.14 12.35
C GLY A 438 -12.38 9.68 11.92
N VAL A 439 -11.75 8.84 12.72
CA VAL A 439 -11.40 7.45 12.40
C VAL A 439 -11.92 6.49 13.46
N TYR A 440 -12.59 5.43 13.04
CA TYR A 440 -12.90 4.26 13.86
C TYR A 440 -12.58 3.00 13.07
N THR A 441 -11.87 2.06 13.69
CA THR A 441 -11.64 0.71 13.15
C THR A 441 -11.83 -0.34 14.22
N HIS A 442 -12.45 -1.44 13.85
CA HIS A 442 -12.65 -2.63 14.66
C HIS A 442 -12.22 -3.85 13.87
N ASN A 443 -11.20 -4.54 14.36
CA ASN A 443 -10.80 -5.85 13.86
C ASN A 443 -11.15 -6.91 14.87
N ARG A 444 -11.65 -8.05 14.41
CA ARG A 444 -12.00 -9.18 15.27
C ARG A 444 -11.60 -10.51 14.64
N SER A 445 -11.23 -11.43 15.50
CA SER A 445 -11.11 -12.85 15.21
C SER A 445 -11.81 -13.63 16.30
N LYS A 446 -12.64 -14.58 15.95
CA LYS A 446 -13.43 -15.39 16.86
C LYS A 446 -13.32 -16.85 16.48
N PHE A 447 -12.97 -17.66 17.47
CA PHE A 447 -12.85 -19.10 17.37
C PHE A 447 -13.78 -19.76 18.39
N ASP A 448 -14.63 -20.70 17.95
CA ASP A 448 -15.45 -21.55 18.81
C ASP A 448 -15.23 -23.01 18.39
N ASN A 449 -14.85 -23.83 19.32
CA ASN A 449 -14.66 -25.28 19.14
C ASN A 449 -15.48 -26.04 20.19
N LEU A 450 -16.25 -27.00 19.73
CA LEU A 450 -17.00 -27.91 20.57
C LEU A 450 -16.75 -29.34 20.10
N SER A 451 -16.24 -30.19 21.01
CA SER A 451 -16.07 -31.60 20.76
C SER A 451 -16.88 -32.38 21.81
N GLU A 452 -17.79 -33.22 21.36
CA GLU A 452 -18.63 -34.08 22.16
C GLU A 452 -18.25 -35.53 21.84
N GLU A 453 -17.66 -36.23 22.77
CA GLU A 453 -17.29 -37.65 22.68
C GLU A 453 -18.21 -38.50 23.58
N ARG A 454 -18.91 -39.45 23.00
CA ARG A 454 -19.74 -40.40 23.74
C ARG A 454 -18.95 -41.66 24.03
N LEU A 455 -18.67 -41.86 25.27
CA LEU A 455 -18.03 -43.08 25.74
C LEU A 455 -19.06 -44.25 25.68
N GLY A 456 -18.63 -45.37 25.14
CA GLY A 456 -19.42 -46.59 25.11
C GLY A 456 -19.73 -47.04 26.55
N TYR A 457 -20.66 -48.00 26.68
CA TYR A 457 -21.00 -48.56 27.96
C TYR A 457 -19.79 -49.16 28.64
N ILE A 458 -19.22 -48.46 29.62
CA ILE A 458 -18.31 -49.00 30.57
C ILE A 458 -19.16 -49.18 31.87
N GLU A 459 -19.34 -50.39 32.26
CA GLU A 459 -20.11 -50.76 33.51
C GLU A 459 -21.56 -50.23 33.58
N GLY A 460 -22.26 -50.12 32.45
CA GLY A 460 -23.71 -49.75 32.44
C GLY A 460 -24.00 -48.25 32.45
N THR A 461 -23.01 -47.38 32.49
CA THR A 461 -23.19 -45.93 32.50
C THR A 461 -22.85 -45.33 31.12
N LYS A 462 -23.78 -44.52 30.57
CA LYS A 462 -23.49 -43.71 29.38
C LYS A 462 -22.66 -42.48 29.77
N GLY A 463 -21.40 -42.46 29.37
CA GLY A 463 -20.54 -41.30 29.57
C GLY A 463 -20.53 -40.37 28.37
N THR A 464 -20.43 -39.08 28.61
CA THR A 464 -20.15 -38.08 27.56
C THR A 464 -19.04 -37.15 28.03
N ILE A 465 -18.04 -36.96 27.21
CA ILE A 465 -16.99 -35.94 27.41
C ILE A 465 -17.33 -34.77 26.52
N VAL A 466 -17.42 -33.58 27.10
CA VAL A 466 -17.64 -32.33 26.35
C VAL A 466 -16.42 -31.40 26.53
N LYS A 467 -15.79 -31.05 25.43
CA LYS A 467 -14.74 -30.06 25.41
C LYS A 467 -15.26 -28.83 24.65
N GLU A 468 -15.36 -27.72 25.35
CA GLU A 468 -15.70 -26.41 24.75
C GLU A 468 -14.52 -25.46 24.86
N GLN A 469 -14.16 -24.84 23.75
CA GLN A 469 -13.08 -23.84 23.69
C GLN A 469 -13.57 -22.66 22.88
N ASN A 470 -13.49 -21.48 23.47
CA ASN A 470 -13.81 -20.23 22.79
C ASN A 470 -12.65 -19.26 22.95
N ASN A 471 -12.29 -18.58 21.88
CA ASN A 471 -11.27 -17.54 21.93
C ASN A 471 -11.65 -16.36 21.04
N HIS A 472 -11.58 -15.15 21.59
CA HIS A 472 -11.90 -13.92 20.89
C HIS A 472 -10.72 -12.97 20.98
N SER A 473 -10.26 -12.50 19.82
CA SER A 473 -9.26 -11.45 19.70
C SER A 473 -9.86 -10.22 19.04
N THR A 474 -9.61 -9.03 19.57
CA THR A 474 -10.10 -7.77 18.99
C THR A 474 -9.09 -6.63 19.11
N ILE A 475 -9.14 -5.72 18.12
CA ILE A 475 -8.54 -4.40 18.20
C ILE A 475 -9.65 -3.40 17.93
N ASN A 476 -9.77 -2.39 18.79
CA ASN A 476 -10.65 -1.25 18.57
C ASN A 476 -9.81 0.03 18.62
N ASP A 477 -9.79 0.78 17.54
CA ASP A 477 -9.11 2.05 17.46
C ASP A 477 -10.09 3.17 17.15
N PHE A 478 -9.90 4.29 17.80
CA PHE A 478 -10.62 5.52 17.46
C PHE A 478 -9.73 6.73 17.65
N GLY A 479 -9.90 7.70 16.78
CA GLY A 479 -9.05 8.87 16.83
C GLY A 479 -9.37 9.88 15.75
N TYR A 480 -8.42 10.77 15.52
CA TYR A 480 -8.50 11.75 14.46
C TYR A 480 -7.18 11.86 13.70
N ARG A 481 -7.28 12.34 12.47
CA ARG A 481 -6.17 12.78 11.62
C ARG A 481 -6.47 14.17 11.10
N MET A 482 -5.51 15.08 11.21
CA MET A 482 -5.58 16.43 10.71
C MET A 482 -4.39 16.70 9.79
N GLU A 483 -4.66 17.08 8.56
CA GLU A 483 -3.66 17.24 7.50
C GLU A 483 -3.81 18.62 6.87
N PHE A 484 -2.72 19.35 6.77
CA PHE A 484 -2.62 20.65 6.11
C PHE A 484 -1.73 20.53 4.88
N ASP A 485 -2.19 21.08 3.75
CA ASP A 485 -1.44 21.23 2.48
C ASP A 485 -1.28 22.73 2.24
N TYR A 486 -0.04 23.22 2.37
CA TYR A 486 0.26 24.66 2.30
C TYR A 486 1.31 24.91 1.20
N ARG A 487 0.96 25.80 0.26
CA ARG A 487 1.81 26.17 -0.89
C ARG A 487 2.04 27.67 -0.86
N PRO A 488 3.00 28.16 -0.05
CA PRO A 488 3.25 29.61 0.12
C PRO A 488 3.71 30.27 -1.20
N ASN A 489 4.33 29.52 -2.08
CA ASN A 489 4.88 29.97 -3.35
C ASN A 489 4.99 28.79 -4.35
N SER A 490 5.55 29.03 -5.53
CA SER A 490 5.67 28.01 -6.60
C SER A 490 6.77 26.96 -6.36
N TRP A 491 7.62 27.14 -5.37
CA TRP A 491 8.80 26.29 -5.13
C TRP A 491 8.79 25.55 -3.78
N ASN A 492 7.88 25.87 -2.85
CA ASN A 492 7.63 25.12 -1.61
C ASN A 492 6.25 24.48 -1.62
N HIS A 493 6.20 23.23 -1.21
CA HIS A 493 4.97 22.50 -0.93
C HIS A 493 5.08 21.85 0.44
N ILE A 494 4.56 22.55 1.45
CA ILE A 494 4.66 22.16 2.86
C ILE A 494 3.41 21.38 3.24
N ARG A 495 3.61 20.19 3.84
CA ARG A 495 2.55 19.38 4.43
C ARG A 495 2.88 19.17 5.89
N PHE A 496 1.93 19.39 6.76
CA PHE A 496 2.09 19.15 8.18
C PHE A 496 0.77 18.73 8.80
N GLY A 497 0.83 18.10 9.95
CA GLY A 497 -0.38 17.61 10.59
C GLY A 497 -0.14 16.89 11.90
N SER A 498 -1.25 16.43 12.48
CA SER A 498 -1.25 15.62 13.68
C SER A 498 -2.24 14.47 13.57
N ASN A 499 -1.90 13.34 14.19
CA ASN A 499 -2.80 12.20 14.35
C ASN A 499 -2.85 11.83 15.83
N TYR A 500 -4.02 11.40 16.28
CA TYR A 500 -4.19 10.76 17.56
C TYR A 500 -5.00 9.49 17.39
N MET A 501 -4.53 8.41 17.98
CA MET A 501 -5.21 7.12 17.97
C MET A 501 -5.18 6.52 19.37
N ARG A 502 -6.34 6.13 19.86
CA ARG A 502 -6.47 5.31 21.06
C ARG A 502 -6.75 3.88 20.63
N HIS A 503 -5.88 2.96 21.07
CA HIS A 503 -5.99 1.53 20.79
C HIS A 503 -6.49 0.77 22.00
N LEU A 504 -7.43 -0.13 21.76
CA LEU A 504 -7.93 -1.10 22.76
C LEU A 504 -7.66 -2.49 22.20
N PHE A 505 -6.62 -3.15 22.73
CA PHE A 505 -6.26 -4.52 22.35
C PHE A 505 -6.90 -5.51 23.34
N VAL A 506 -7.49 -6.54 22.80
CA VAL A 506 -7.86 -7.77 23.49
C VAL A 506 -7.21 -8.91 22.71
N PRO A 507 -5.91 -9.20 22.91
CA PRO A 507 -5.22 -10.24 22.16
C PRO A 507 -5.93 -11.57 22.29
N GLN A 508 -6.37 -11.90 23.52
CA GLN A 508 -7.16 -13.10 23.77
C GLN A 508 -8.20 -12.87 24.87
N ASN A 509 -9.35 -13.47 24.67
CA ASN A 509 -10.37 -13.72 25.68
C ASN A 509 -10.73 -15.21 25.51
N TYR A 510 -9.95 -16.05 26.19
CA TYR A 510 -9.99 -17.49 26.07
C TYR A 510 -10.84 -18.09 27.20
N TYR A 511 -11.67 -19.04 26.80
CA TYR A 511 -12.46 -19.87 27.70
C TYR A 511 -12.36 -21.31 27.24
N SER A 512 -12.02 -22.20 28.15
CA SER A 512 -12.05 -23.65 27.93
C SER A 512 -12.81 -24.33 29.06
N LYS A 513 -13.68 -25.24 28.68
CA LYS A 513 -14.41 -26.12 29.60
C LYS A 513 -14.22 -27.56 29.19
N TYR A 514 -13.84 -28.37 30.12
CA TYR A 514 -13.76 -29.82 29.98
C TYR A 514 -14.72 -30.43 31.03
N ASP A 515 -15.74 -31.11 30.56
CA ASP A 515 -16.79 -31.71 31.38
C ASP A 515 -16.86 -33.24 31.13
N THR A 516 -16.76 -34.02 32.16
CA THR A 516 -16.89 -35.47 32.11
C THR A 516 -18.06 -35.93 32.98
N THR A 517 -18.64 -37.06 32.61
CA THR A 517 -19.71 -37.70 33.43
C THR A 517 -19.28 -38.08 34.83
N SER A 518 -18.01 -38.07 35.20
CA SER A 518 -17.44 -38.40 36.49
C SER A 518 -17.30 -37.23 37.46
N GLN A 519 -17.90 -36.08 37.19
CA GLN A 519 -17.93 -34.85 38.04
C GLN A 519 -16.68 -33.94 38.01
N ASP A 520 -15.71 -34.21 37.21
CA ASP A 520 -14.55 -33.31 37.07
C ASP A 520 -14.79 -32.26 35.99
N GLU A 521 -15.30 -31.08 36.39
CA GLU A 521 -15.38 -29.89 35.52
C GLU A 521 -14.10 -29.07 35.68
N LEU A 522 -13.28 -29.02 34.61
CA LEU A 522 -12.13 -28.14 34.55
C LEU A 522 -12.47 -26.92 33.67
N THR A 523 -12.32 -25.73 34.23
CA THR A 523 -12.54 -24.48 33.51
C THR A 523 -11.28 -23.64 33.57
N GLU A 524 -10.86 -23.17 32.40
CA GLU A 524 -9.75 -22.23 32.23
C GLU A 524 -10.25 -20.94 31.58
N LYS A 525 -9.82 -19.77 32.08
CA LYS A 525 -10.16 -18.45 31.55
C LYS A 525 -8.93 -17.58 31.53
N VAL A 526 -8.64 -17.02 30.39
CA VAL A 526 -7.57 -16.03 30.20
C VAL A 526 -8.15 -14.80 29.48
N ASP A 527 -8.00 -13.63 30.07
CA ASP A 527 -8.47 -12.35 29.50
C ASP A 527 -7.35 -11.32 29.55
N SER A 528 -6.77 -11.04 28.40
CA SER A 528 -5.67 -10.09 28.24
C SER A 528 -6.16 -8.81 27.59
N ARG A 529 -5.98 -7.64 28.25
CA ARG A 529 -6.44 -6.35 27.75
C ARG A 529 -5.39 -5.28 27.90
N TYR A 530 -5.13 -4.56 26.80
CA TYR A 530 -4.17 -3.44 26.79
C TYR A 530 -4.84 -2.20 26.23
N LYS A 531 -4.50 -1.03 26.81
CA LYS A 531 -4.95 0.27 26.35
C LYS A 531 -3.72 1.12 26.06
N SER A 532 -3.59 1.60 24.84
CA SER A 532 -2.51 2.51 24.47
C SER A 532 -3.02 3.76 23.76
N ASN A 533 -2.22 4.79 23.79
CA ASN A 533 -2.46 6.04 23.08
C ASN A 533 -1.25 6.34 22.20
N GLU A 534 -1.50 6.65 20.94
CA GLU A 534 -0.49 7.06 19.97
C GLU A 534 -0.82 8.48 19.50
N PHE A 535 0.11 9.41 19.71
CA PHE A 535 0.02 10.77 19.22
C PHE A 535 1.18 11.04 18.28
N THR A 536 0.89 11.54 17.08
CA THR A 536 1.92 11.85 16.09
C THR A 536 1.83 13.28 15.60
N LEU A 537 2.99 13.87 15.34
CA LEU A 537 3.15 15.14 14.63
C LEU A 537 4.07 14.91 13.43
N TYR A 538 3.77 15.54 12.32
CA TYR A 538 4.66 15.49 11.17
C TYR A 538 4.71 16.84 10.45
N ALA A 539 5.84 17.08 9.79
CA ALA A 539 6.00 18.16 8.84
C ALA A 539 6.95 17.73 7.74
N GLU A 540 6.66 18.07 6.50
CA GLU A 540 7.52 17.86 5.34
C GLU A 540 7.42 19.05 4.39
N ASP A 541 8.52 19.35 3.69
CA ASP A 541 8.55 20.35 2.61
C ASP A 541 9.16 19.73 1.35
N GLU A 542 8.40 19.75 0.27
CA GLU A 542 8.90 19.41 -1.06
C GLU A 542 9.32 20.70 -1.76
N MET A 543 10.62 20.93 -1.81
CA MET A 543 11.25 22.12 -2.36
C MET A 543 11.74 21.91 -3.80
N THR A 544 11.39 22.80 -4.70
CA THR A 544 11.98 22.89 -6.04
C THR A 544 13.15 23.84 -5.99
N LEU A 545 14.37 23.33 -5.77
CA LEU A 545 15.58 24.16 -5.63
C LEU A 545 16.01 24.80 -6.95
N CYS A 546 15.87 24.07 -8.05
CA CYS A 546 16.05 24.55 -9.40
C CYS A 546 15.33 23.62 -10.41
N LYS A 547 15.38 23.94 -11.71
CA LYS A 547 14.73 23.11 -12.76
C LYS A 547 15.18 21.64 -12.77
N SER A 548 16.37 21.34 -12.24
CA SER A 548 16.96 20.00 -12.25
C SER A 548 16.95 19.31 -10.87
N VAL A 549 16.63 20.01 -9.79
CA VAL A 549 16.75 19.45 -8.42
C VAL A 549 15.51 19.75 -7.60
N LYS A 550 14.86 18.68 -7.13
CA LYS A 550 13.82 18.74 -6.12
C LYS A 550 14.26 17.98 -4.88
N LEU A 551 13.98 18.52 -3.70
CA LEU A 551 14.27 17.96 -2.39
C LEU A 551 12.96 17.82 -1.62
N ASN A 552 12.72 16.66 -1.01
CA ASN A 552 11.69 16.50 0.02
C ASN A 552 12.42 16.19 1.33
N GLY A 553 12.18 17.02 2.35
CA GLY A 553 12.70 16.84 3.70
C GLY A 553 11.55 16.79 4.69
N GLY A 554 11.49 15.79 5.55
CA GLY A 554 10.42 15.63 6.51
C GLY A 554 10.83 15.02 7.82
N LEU A 555 10.01 15.27 8.84
CA LEU A 555 10.15 14.72 10.17
C LEU A 555 8.80 14.18 10.63
N HIS A 556 8.80 12.94 11.14
CA HIS A 556 7.66 12.33 11.80
C HIS A 556 8.03 12.07 13.27
N TYR A 557 7.20 12.55 14.18
CA TYR A 557 7.36 12.34 15.61
C TYR A 557 6.19 11.54 16.14
N THR A 558 6.47 10.51 16.95
CA THR A 558 5.45 9.69 17.60
C THR A 558 5.70 9.63 19.10
N LEU A 559 4.65 9.84 19.87
CA LEU A 559 4.57 9.57 21.30
C LEU A 559 3.58 8.41 21.50
N PHE A 560 4.10 7.28 21.94
CA PHE A 560 3.28 6.10 22.25
C PHE A 560 3.31 5.83 23.76
N GLY A 561 2.14 5.68 24.37
CA GLY A 561 1.97 5.47 25.81
C GLY A 561 1.12 4.26 26.12
N ILE A 562 1.61 3.39 27.01
CA ILE A 562 0.92 2.17 27.48
C ILE A 562 1.31 1.85 28.94
N SER A 563 0.32 1.62 29.80
CA SER A 563 0.53 1.09 31.18
C SER A 563 1.72 1.69 31.93
N GLY A 564 1.85 3.05 31.92
CA GLY A 564 2.93 3.77 32.58
C GLY A 564 4.23 3.90 31.78
N THR A 565 4.40 3.15 30.69
CA THR A 565 5.55 3.25 29.78
C THR A 565 5.27 4.22 28.65
N LYS A 566 6.29 5.03 28.28
CA LYS A 566 6.20 5.97 27.17
C LYS A 566 7.40 5.81 26.24
N TYR A 567 7.12 5.77 24.96
CA TYR A 567 8.11 5.74 23.89
C TYR A 567 8.03 6.99 23.05
N HIS A 568 9.19 7.56 22.73
CA HIS A 568 9.34 8.70 21.84
C HIS A 568 10.11 8.24 20.58
N SER A 569 9.58 8.56 19.42
CA SER A 569 10.22 8.27 18.15
C SER A 569 10.37 9.55 17.33
N ILE A 570 11.56 9.76 16.79
CA ILE A 570 11.84 10.83 15.82
C ILE A 570 12.31 10.12 14.55
N GLU A 571 11.58 10.30 13.45
CA GLU A 571 11.76 9.58 12.18
C GLU A 571 12.08 10.59 11.07
N PRO A 572 13.37 10.89 10.82
CA PRO A 572 13.78 11.74 9.71
C PRO A 572 13.58 11.03 8.37
N ARG A 573 13.15 11.79 7.37
CA ARG A 573 12.94 11.33 6.00
C ARG A 573 13.46 12.37 5.03
N ALA A 574 14.16 11.91 3.99
CA ALA A 574 14.69 12.77 2.96
C ALA A 574 14.63 12.07 1.61
N ALA A 575 14.29 12.79 0.56
CA ALA A 575 14.32 12.29 -0.80
C ALA A 575 14.76 13.41 -1.75
N ILE A 576 15.65 13.10 -2.67
CA ILE A 576 16.16 14.04 -3.68
C ILE A 576 15.89 13.46 -5.05
N ASN A 577 15.43 14.30 -5.97
CA ASN A 577 15.32 14.00 -7.40
C ASN A 577 16.24 14.93 -8.18
N PHE A 578 17.21 14.34 -8.88
CA PHE A 578 18.07 15.01 -9.84
C PHE A 578 17.58 14.70 -11.26
N ARG A 579 16.99 15.67 -11.93
CA ARG A 579 16.62 15.54 -13.34
C ARG A 579 17.87 15.67 -14.21
N LEU A 580 18.36 14.55 -14.75
CA LEU A 580 19.56 14.48 -15.56
C LEU A 580 19.32 15.08 -16.96
N CYS A 581 18.13 14.81 -17.50
CA CYS A 581 17.62 15.39 -18.75
C CYS A 581 16.08 15.30 -18.76
N ASP A 582 15.41 15.72 -19.83
CA ASP A 582 13.94 15.68 -19.91
C ASP A 582 13.36 14.26 -19.89
N LYS A 583 14.18 13.24 -20.13
CA LYS A 583 13.79 11.84 -20.22
C LYS A 583 14.40 10.96 -19.13
N ALA A 584 15.22 11.50 -18.23
CA ALA A 584 15.86 10.71 -17.19
C ALA A 584 16.06 11.50 -15.90
N SER A 585 15.87 10.80 -14.76
CA SER A 585 16.13 11.32 -13.42
C SER A 585 16.81 10.29 -12.53
N LEU A 586 17.62 10.77 -11.59
CA LEU A 586 18.22 10.00 -10.50
C LEU A 586 17.54 10.41 -9.21
N LYS A 587 17.10 9.44 -8.42
CA LYS A 587 16.52 9.68 -7.10
C LYS A 587 17.30 8.96 -6.02
N VAL A 588 17.37 9.58 -4.85
CA VAL A 588 17.95 8.98 -3.65
C VAL A 588 17.02 9.29 -2.48
N SER A 589 16.78 8.34 -1.61
CA SER A 589 15.97 8.53 -0.40
C SER A 589 16.55 7.84 0.82
N TYR A 590 16.26 8.42 1.98
CA TYR A 590 16.46 7.88 3.31
C TYR A 590 15.16 7.95 4.09
N THR A 591 14.82 6.87 4.79
CA THR A 591 13.61 6.80 5.60
C THR A 591 13.89 6.02 6.89
N GLU A 592 13.51 6.59 8.02
CA GLU A 592 13.46 5.92 9.32
C GLU A 592 12.02 5.70 9.74
N MET A 593 11.73 4.54 10.35
CA MET A 593 10.36 4.12 10.69
C MET A 593 10.36 3.32 11.99
N ASN A 594 9.30 3.48 12.80
CA ASN A 594 9.07 2.69 14.01
C ASN A 594 7.68 2.09 13.99
N GLN A 595 7.52 0.96 14.67
CA GLN A 595 6.24 0.24 14.79
C GLN A 595 6.00 -0.15 16.25
N PHE A 596 4.80 0.19 16.75
CA PHE A 596 4.42 0.07 18.16
C PHE A 596 3.40 -1.05 18.42
N MET A 597 2.99 -1.76 17.39
CA MET A 597 2.06 -2.88 17.47
C MET A 597 2.55 -4.03 16.59
N HIS A 598 2.36 -5.25 17.04
CA HIS A 598 2.97 -6.45 16.47
C HIS A 598 1.93 -7.54 16.29
N GLN A 599 2.07 -8.34 15.26
CA GLN A 599 1.29 -9.55 15.06
C GLN A 599 2.11 -10.76 15.51
N LEU A 600 1.62 -11.50 16.49
CA LEU A 600 2.23 -12.75 16.95
C LEU A 600 1.68 -13.91 16.13
N SER A 601 2.55 -14.59 15.39
CA SER A 601 2.21 -15.76 14.59
C SER A 601 3.01 -16.96 15.05
N ALA A 602 2.31 -18.00 15.49
CA ALA A 602 2.92 -19.29 15.90
C ALA A 602 3.22 -20.20 14.70
N THR A 603 2.88 -19.79 13.49
CA THR A 603 3.03 -20.61 12.29
C THR A 603 3.94 -19.93 11.26
N TYR A 604 4.48 -20.73 10.35
CA TYR A 604 5.23 -20.23 9.19
C TYR A 604 4.44 -19.21 8.36
N LEU A 605 3.11 -19.31 8.38
CA LEU A 605 2.18 -18.52 7.59
C LEU A 605 1.36 -17.63 8.52
N ASN A 606 1.24 -16.35 8.18
CA ASN A 606 0.38 -15.43 8.91
C ASN A 606 -1.09 -15.83 8.72
N LEU A 607 -1.74 -16.20 9.80
CA LEU A 607 -3.14 -16.61 9.81
C LEU A 607 -4.05 -15.47 10.28
N PRO A 608 -5.32 -15.46 9.89
CA PRO A 608 -6.28 -14.49 10.41
C PRO A 608 -6.56 -14.64 11.90
N THR A 609 -6.04 -15.70 12.50
CA THR A 609 -6.15 -16.03 13.91
C THR A 609 -4.97 -15.54 14.75
N ASP A 610 -3.96 -14.93 14.13
CA ASP A 610 -2.80 -14.41 14.81
C ASP A 610 -3.16 -13.20 15.68
N TYR A 611 -2.50 -13.09 16.82
CA TYR A 611 -2.80 -12.07 17.82
C TYR A 611 -2.09 -10.75 17.53
N TRP A 612 -2.80 -9.66 17.72
CA TRP A 612 -2.21 -8.33 17.73
C TRP A 612 -1.95 -7.86 19.17
N VAL A 613 -0.71 -7.44 19.42
CA VAL A 613 -0.23 -6.97 20.71
C VAL A 613 0.50 -5.63 20.58
N PRO A 614 0.44 -4.75 21.59
CA PRO A 614 1.20 -3.51 21.59
C PRO A 614 2.65 -3.75 22.08
N SER A 615 3.57 -2.83 21.76
CA SER A 615 4.83 -2.71 22.49
C SER A 615 4.55 -2.45 23.97
N THR A 616 5.35 -3.07 24.85
CA THR A 616 5.22 -2.98 26.32
C THR A 616 6.55 -2.52 26.94
N ALA A 617 6.65 -2.46 28.26
CA ALA A 617 7.93 -2.16 28.91
C ALA A 617 9.02 -3.22 28.63
N ARG A 618 8.63 -4.45 28.29
CA ARG A 618 9.53 -5.58 28.01
C ARG A 618 9.84 -5.71 26.51
N ILE A 619 8.86 -5.44 25.65
CA ILE A 619 8.96 -5.53 24.19
C ILE A 619 8.98 -4.14 23.61
N THR A 620 10.18 -3.67 23.27
CA THR A 620 10.40 -2.32 22.72
C THR A 620 9.91 -2.22 21.27
N PRO A 621 9.55 -1.02 20.79
CA PRO A 621 9.12 -0.83 19.41
C PRO A 621 10.15 -1.33 18.39
N MET A 622 9.67 -1.94 17.32
CA MET A 622 10.49 -2.31 16.17
C MET A 622 10.90 -1.06 15.41
N LYS A 623 12.11 -1.08 14.84
CA LYS A 623 12.69 0.05 14.09
C LYS A 623 13.28 -0.40 12.76
N ALA A 624 13.08 0.37 11.70
CA ALA A 624 13.71 0.16 10.40
C ALA A 624 14.35 1.43 9.87
N ARG A 625 15.48 1.26 9.16
CA ARG A 625 16.14 2.30 8.37
C ARG A 625 16.33 1.80 6.96
N GLN A 626 15.89 2.59 5.99
CA GLN A 626 15.96 2.22 4.58
C GLN A 626 16.64 3.32 3.77
N TYR A 627 17.56 2.89 2.92
CA TYR A 627 18.21 3.69 1.88
C TYR A 627 17.77 3.16 0.53
N ALA A 628 17.39 4.04 -0.39
CA ALA A 628 17.09 3.65 -1.76
C ALA A 628 17.66 4.66 -2.75
N ALA A 629 18.09 4.16 -3.90
CA ALA A 629 18.55 4.99 -5.01
C ALA A 629 18.10 4.35 -6.32
N GLY A 630 17.65 5.18 -7.29
CA GLY A 630 17.16 4.65 -8.55
C GLY A 630 17.26 5.62 -9.70
N ILE A 631 17.39 5.06 -10.90
CA ILE A 631 17.34 5.77 -12.19
C ILE A 631 15.98 5.49 -12.82
N TYR A 632 15.33 6.54 -13.27
CA TYR A 632 14.04 6.50 -13.95
C TYR A 632 14.21 7.12 -15.31
N ALA A 633 13.76 6.44 -16.35
CA ALA A 633 13.93 6.92 -17.72
C ALA A 633 12.70 6.67 -18.59
N ARG A 634 12.48 7.56 -19.54
CA ARG A 634 11.54 7.40 -20.64
C ARG A 634 12.34 7.07 -21.91
N LEU A 635 12.29 5.81 -22.31
CA LEU A 635 12.97 5.30 -23.48
C LEU A 635 12.16 5.60 -24.77
N PRO A 636 12.71 5.37 -25.97
CA PRO A 636 11.95 5.45 -27.24
C PRO A 636 10.65 4.61 -27.15
N TYR A 637 9.66 4.98 -27.96
CA TYR A 637 8.31 4.36 -27.96
C TYR A 637 7.53 4.53 -26.66
N ASP A 638 7.83 5.56 -25.87
CA ASP A 638 7.22 5.87 -24.56
C ASP A 638 7.35 4.76 -23.52
N ILE A 639 8.39 3.94 -23.60
CA ILE A 639 8.69 2.91 -22.59
C ILE A 639 9.18 3.61 -21.32
N ARG A 640 8.47 3.39 -20.20
CA ARG A 640 8.89 3.83 -18.87
C ARG A 640 9.75 2.74 -18.25
N TRP A 641 10.97 3.06 -17.91
CA TRP A 641 11.94 2.16 -17.33
C TRP A 641 12.49 2.72 -16.03
N SER A 642 12.64 1.87 -15.02
CA SER A 642 13.33 2.21 -13.80
C SER A 642 14.24 1.08 -13.33
N VAL A 643 15.32 1.46 -12.67
CA VAL A 643 16.19 0.57 -11.89
C VAL A 643 16.37 1.19 -10.52
N GLU A 644 16.07 0.45 -9.46
CA GLU A 644 16.23 0.90 -8.08
C GLU A 644 17.07 -0.11 -7.30
N GLY A 645 17.96 0.38 -6.43
CA GLY A 645 18.65 -0.38 -5.41
C GLY A 645 18.15 0.03 -4.03
N PHE A 646 18.02 -0.93 -3.11
CA PHE A 646 17.65 -0.65 -1.73
C PHE A 646 18.53 -1.39 -0.73
N TYR A 647 18.67 -0.81 0.46
CA TYR A 647 19.30 -1.41 1.63
C TYR A 647 18.49 -1.04 2.87
N LYS A 648 17.99 -2.04 3.60
CA LYS A 648 17.14 -1.90 4.79
C LYS A 648 17.76 -2.66 5.96
N THR A 649 17.80 -2.02 7.11
CA THR A 649 18.13 -2.64 8.41
C THR A 649 16.96 -2.56 9.35
N MET A 650 16.75 -3.59 10.13
CA MET A 650 15.66 -3.70 11.08
C MET A 650 16.22 -4.12 12.44
N ASP A 651 15.78 -3.44 13.48
CA ASP A 651 16.16 -3.68 14.88
C ASP A 651 14.91 -3.99 15.70
N ASN A 652 15.07 -4.74 16.79
CA ASN A 652 13.99 -5.16 17.70
C ASN A 652 12.86 -5.93 16.99
N LEU A 653 13.18 -6.65 15.92
CA LEU A 653 12.20 -7.56 15.33
C LEU A 653 11.78 -8.59 16.37
N ILE A 654 10.55 -9.01 16.32
CA ILE A 654 10.03 -10.05 17.22
C ILE A 654 9.66 -11.29 16.42
N GLU A 655 9.91 -12.44 17.03
CA GLU A 655 9.43 -13.74 16.58
C GLU A 655 8.83 -14.50 17.76
N TYR A 656 7.67 -15.10 17.55
CA TYR A 656 6.95 -15.80 18.58
C TYR A 656 7.40 -17.26 18.61
N ASP A 657 7.88 -17.72 19.79
CA ASP A 657 8.44 -19.06 20.02
C ASP A 657 7.44 -19.99 20.75
N GLY A 658 6.24 -19.49 21.04
CA GLY A 658 5.20 -20.26 21.73
C GLY A 658 4.40 -21.18 20.79
N ASN A 659 3.86 -22.24 21.35
CA ASN A 659 2.91 -23.16 20.69
C ASN A 659 1.46 -22.67 20.76
N SER A 660 1.24 -21.44 21.17
CA SER A 660 -0.10 -20.87 21.31
C SER A 660 -0.62 -20.32 19.99
N GLY A 661 -1.91 -20.37 19.83
CA GLY A 661 -2.69 -19.84 18.74
C GLY A 661 -4.13 -19.75 19.18
N MET A 662 -5.09 -19.54 18.29
CA MET A 662 -6.50 -19.50 18.72
C MET A 662 -7.00 -20.79 19.38
N LEU A 663 -6.34 -21.92 19.14
CA LEU A 663 -6.67 -23.22 19.73
C LEU A 663 -6.13 -23.40 21.15
N ASN A 664 -5.01 -22.75 21.46
CA ASN A 664 -4.35 -22.80 22.76
C ASN A 664 -4.17 -21.38 23.29
N PRO A 665 -4.39 -21.11 24.58
CA PRO A 665 -4.16 -19.80 25.13
C PRO A 665 -2.68 -19.43 25.05
N MET A 666 -2.39 -18.13 24.87
CA MET A 666 -1.06 -17.60 25.15
C MET A 666 -0.81 -17.71 26.67
N ALA A 667 0.45 -17.81 27.03
CA ALA A 667 0.85 -17.63 28.42
C ALA A 667 0.31 -16.28 28.97
N ASP A 668 0.06 -16.21 30.27
CA ASP A 668 -0.40 -14.96 30.92
C ASP A 668 0.55 -13.77 30.64
N GLN A 669 1.84 -14.07 30.49
CA GLN A 669 2.88 -13.14 30.07
C GLN A 669 3.43 -13.56 28.70
N TRP A 670 2.70 -13.19 27.65
CA TRP A 670 3.08 -13.50 26.25
C TRP A 670 4.50 -13.02 25.87
N GLU A 671 5.00 -11.98 26.54
CA GLU A 671 6.34 -11.47 26.33
C GLU A 671 7.45 -12.49 26.65
N ASP A 672 7.20 -13.51 27.46
CA ASP A 672 8.15 -14.59 27.76
C ASP A 672 8.33 -15.54 26.55
N GLU A 673 7.33 -15.62 25.69
CA GLU A 673 7.31 -16.44 24.49
C GLU A 673 7.78 -15.68 23.24
N VAL A 674 8.24 -14.44 23.39
CA VAL A 674 8.74 -13.62 22.29
C VAL A 674 10.27 -13.54 22.31
N ARG A 675 10.90 -13.80 21.17
CA ARG A 675 12.33 -13.58 20.95
C ARG A 675 12.53 -12.30 20.16
N THR A 676 13.58 -11.56 20.52
CA THR A 676 13.92 -10.32 19.85
C THR A 676 15.15 -10.49 18.97
N GLY A 677 15.13 -9.86 17.80
CA GLY A 677 16.20 -10.03 16.82
C GLY A 677 16.35 -8.85 15.88
N LYS A 678 17.14 -9.08 14.84
CA LYS A 678 17.49 -8.09 13.82
C LYS A 678 17.21 -8.65 12.43
N GLY A 679 16.94 -7.75 11.49
CA GLY A 679 16.80 -8.06 10.08
C GLY A 679 17.66 -7.18 9.20
N LYS A 680 18.01 -7.67 8.02
CA LYS A 680 18.58 -6.88 6.93
C LYS A 680 18.08 -7.39 5.59
N ALA A 681 17.72 -6.45 4.71
CA ALA A 681 17.33 -6.76 3.34
C ALA A 681 18.00 -5.79 2.38
N TYR A 682 18.40 -6.28 1.21
CA TYR A 682 18.99 -5.46 0.15
C TYR A 682 18.77 -6.12 -1.20
N GLY A 683 18.72 -5.28 -2.23
CA GLY A 683 18.46 -5.80 -3.57
C GLY A 683 18.46 -4.73 -4.64
N MET A 684 18.18 -5.19 -5.86
CA MET A 684 17.99 -4.37 -7.05
C MET A 684 16.67 -4.77 -7.71
N GLU A 685 15.94 -3.76 -8.19
CA GLU A 685 14.66 -3.89 -8.86
C GLU A 685 14.71 -3.22 -10.22
N THR A 686 14.00 -3.74 -11.20
CA THR A 686 13.80 -3.05 -12.48
C THR A 686 12.38 -3.26 -12.97
N ASP A 687 11.76 -2.18 -13.44
CA ASP A 687 10.42 -2.18 -13.98
C ASP A 687 10.42 -1.60 -15.39
N PHE A 688 9.69 -2.25 -16.30
CA PHE A 688 9.39 -1.79 -17.64
C PHE A 688 7.89 -1.67 -17.81
N ARG A 689 7.44 -0.52 -18.29
CA ARG A 689 6.03 -0.30 -18.63
C ARG A 689 5.95 0.32 -20.02
N TYR A 690 5.20 -0.35 -20.88
CA TYR A 690 4.86 0.11 -22.24
C TYR A 690 3.36 0.14 -22.42
N SER A 691 2.84 1.17 -23.05
CA SER A 691 1.43 1.24 -23.43
C SER A 691 1.26 2.15 -24.66
N ASN A 692 0.62 1.63 -25.70
CA ASN A 692 0.29 2.39 -26.93
C ASN A 692 -1.23 2.47 -27.17
N GLY A 693 -2.05 2.36 -26.12
CA GLY A 693 -3.51 2.37 -26.22
C GLY A 693 -4.13 1.04 -26.65
N LYS A 694 -3.45 0.20 -27.44
CA LYS A 694 -3.90 -1.13 -27.82
C LYS A 694 -3.17 -2.23 -27.04
N THR A 695 -1.87 -2.09 -26.88
CA THR A 695 -1.04 -3.08 -26.16
C THR A 695 -0.46 -2.43 -24.93
N SER A 696 -0.57 -3.11 -23.79
CA SER A 696 0.12 -2.77 -22.55
C SER A 696 1.00 -3.94 -22.11
N VAL A 697 2.24 -3.63 -21.74
CA VAL A 697 3.21 -4.58 -21.22
C VAL A 697 3.80 -4.00 -19.93
N ASP A 698 3.60 -4.71 -18.82
CA ASP A 698 4.25 -4.44 -17.53
C ASP A 698 5.19 -5.62 -17.23
N ALA A 699 6.48 -5.36 -17.09
CA ALA A 699 7.47 -6.37 -16.72
C ALA A 699 8.29 -5.88 -15.53
N SER A 700 8.49 -6.74 -14.54
CA SER A 700 9.25 -6.45 -13.35
C SER A 700 10.23 -7.57 -13.03
N TYR A 701 11.41 -7.21 -12.52
CA TYR A 701 12.39 -8.15 -12.02
C TYR A 701 12.99 -7.64 -10.71
N THR A 702 13.17 -8.55 -9.75
CA THR A 702 13.82 -8.27 -8.46
C THR A 702 14.89 -9.30 -8.19
N LEU A 703 16.08 -8.82 -7.81
CA LEU A 703 17.15 -9.61 -7.22
C LEU A 703 17.36 -9.12 -5.79
N SER A 704 17.07 -9.96 -4.78
CA SER A 704 17.12 -9.52 -3.38
C SER A 704 17.59 -10.59 -2.42
N TRP A 705 18.05 -10.14 -1.27
CA TRP A 705 18.48 -10.94 -0.12
C TRP A 705 17.75 -10.43 1.11
N SER A 706 17.11 -11.33 1.87
CA SER A 706 16.52 -11.06 3.18
C SER A 706 17.10 -12.01 4.21
N LYS A 707 17.60 -11.46 5.33
CA LYS A 707 18.27 -12.23 6.39
C LYS A 707 17.76 -11.80 7.75
N ARG A 708 17.72 -12.77 8.68
CA ARG A 708 17.34 -12.61 10.08
C ARG A 708 18.49 -12.99 11.00
N PHE A 709 18.49 -12.42 12.19
CA PHE A 709 19.41 -12.75 13.27
C PHE A 709 18.66 -12.71 14.59
N PHE A 710 18.36 -13.86 15.14
CA PHE A 710 17.77 -14.05 16.45
C PHE A 710 18.71 -14.94 17.24
N PRO A 711 19.43 -14.37 18.22
CA PRO A 711 20.49 -15.09 18.97
C PRO A 711 19.96 -16.35 19.64
N ASP A 712 18.70 -16.34 20.09
CA ASP A 712 18.06 -17.48 20.78
C ASP A 712 17.80 -18.66 19.83
N PHE A 713 17.66 -18.41 18.51
CA PHE A 713 17.44 -19.47 17.53
C PHE A 713 18.74 -19.91 16.84
N HIS A 714 19.65 -18.95 16.55
CA HIS A 714 20.89 -19.28 15.85
C HIS A 714 21.96 -18.18 16.05
N SER A 715 23.21 -18.58 16.26
CA SER A 715 24.35 -17.69 16.54
C SER A 715 24.82 -16.86 15.35
N SER A 716 24.33 -17.11 14.13
CA SER A 716 24.70 -16.37 12.93
C SER A 716 23.47 -15.94 12.12
N TRP A 717 23.70 -15.05 11.12
CA TRP A 717 22.66 -14.61 10.20
C TRP A 717 22.17 -15.77 9.32
N TYR A 718 20.84 -16.00 9.27
CA TYR A 718 20.19 -16.99 8.44
C TYR A 718 19.18 -16.35 7.45
N PRO A 719 18.82 -17.03 6.35
CA PRO A 719 17.84 -16.54 5.40
C PRO A 719 16.46 -16.37 6.02
N ASP A 720 15.71 -15.36 5.58
CA ASP A 720 14.31 -15.21 5.91
C ASP A 720 13.43 -16.24 5.17
N LYS A 721 12.24 -16.53 5.70
CA LYS A 721 11.26 -17.45 5.11
C LYS A 721 10.87 -17.08 3.67
N PHE A 722 10.85 -15.79 3.34
CA PHE A 722 10.55 -15.28 1.99
C PHE A 722 11.80 -14.69 1.29
N ASP A 723 13.00 -15.22 1.56
CA ASP A 723 14.23 -14.90 0.79
C ASP A 723 14.16 -15.49 -0.63
N ASN A 724 13.23 -14.95 -1.43
CA ASN A 724 13.09 -15.30 -2.85
C ASN A 724 14.14 -14.52 -3.64
N ARG A 725 15.27 -15.16 -3.96
CA ARG A 725 16.43 -14.52 -4.59
C ARG A 725 16.09 -13.83 -5.90
N HIS A 726 15.36 -14.53 -6.77
CA HIS A 726 14.93 -14.05 -8.08
C HIS A 726 13.42 -14.03 -8.16
N ARG A 727 12.87 -12.90 -8.61
CA ARG A 727 11.45 -12.73 -8.86
C ARG A 727 11.27 -12.07 -10.21
N PHE A 728 10.33 -12.55 -10.99
CA PHE A 728 10.01 -12.04 -12.31
C PHE A 728 8.50 -12.05 -12.52
N SER A 729 7.94 -10.96 -13.02
CA SER A 729 6.52 -10.86 -13.38
C SER A 729 6.39 -10.16 -14.73
N VAL A 730 5.58 -10.70 -15.60
CA VAL A 730 5.22 -10.09 -16.89
C VAL A 730 3.72 -10.15 -17.07
N ASN A 731 3.13 -8.98 -17.33
CA ASN A 731 1.72 -8.82 -17.65
C ASN A 731 1.61 -8.20 -19.02
N ILE A 732 0.87 -8.84 -19.92
CA ILE A 732 0.62 -8.36 -21.27
C ILE A 732 -0.88 -8.29 -21.47
N SER A 733 -1.38 -7.17 -21.98
CA SER A 733 -2.75 -7.06 -22.47
C SER A 733 -2.76 -6.48 -23.88
N HIS A 734 -3.65 -6.99 -24.73
CA HIS A 734 -3.81 -6.52 -26.10
C HIS A 734 -5.29 -6.40 -26.47
N LYS A 735 -5.66 -5.21 -26.93
CA LYS A 735 -6.99 -4.88 -27.42
C LYS A 735 -7.03 -5.02 -28.95
N PHE A 736 -7.59 -6.12 -29.43
CA PHE A 736 -7.78 -6.35 -30.86
C PHE A 736 -8.73 -5.33 -31.46
N ASN A 737 -9.82 -5.06 -30.76
CA ASN A 737 -10.84 -4.08 -31.13
C ASN A 737 -11.66 -3.68 -29.89
N GLU A 738 -12.68 -2.84 -30.05
CA GLU A 738 -13.53 -2.40 -28.95
C GLU A 738 -14.34 -3.53 -28.28
N ARG A 739 -14.39 -4.73 -28.88
CA ARG A 739 -15.16 -5.87 -28.38
C ARG A 739 -14.33 -6.98 -27.77
N ILE A 740 -13.05 -7.06 -28.14
CA ILE A 740 -12.19 -8.20 -27.75
C ILE A 740 -10.85 -7.69 -27.28
N ASP A 741 -10.51 -8.04 -26.05
CA ASP A 741 -9.18 -7.88 -25.49
C ASP A 741 -8.71 -9.17 -24.82
N VAL A 742 -7.42 -9.44 -24.89
CA VAL A 742 -6.77 -10.59 -24.27
C VAL A 742 -5.73 -10.15 -23.29
N TYR A 743 -5.44 -10.99 -22.28
CA TYR A 743 -4.35 -10.76 -21.36
C TYR A 743 -3.64 -12.06 -21.00
N ALA A 744 -2.36 -11.92 -20.68
CA ALA A 744 -1.51 -12.99 -20.16
C ALA A 744 -0.69 -12.46 -18.99
N SER A 745 -0.56 -13.24 -17.93
CA SER A 745 0.26 -12.93 -16.77
C SER A 745 1.16 -14.11 -16.44
N TRP A 746 2.48 -13.89 -16.45
CA TRP A 746 3.44 -14.89 -16.05
C TRP A 746 4.25 -14.41 -14.85
N ASN A 747 4.29 -15.24 -13.80
CA ASN A 747 4.98 -14.96 -12.57
C ASN A 747 5.95 -16.08 -12.25
N TYR A 748 7.15 -15.72 -11.81
CA TYR A 748 8.20 -16.62 -11.37
C TYR A 748 8.85 -16.10 -10.10
N HIS A 749 9.16 -16.96 -9.14
CA HIS A 749 10.11 -16.65 -8.08
C HIS A 749 10.89 -17.92 -7.64
N SER A 750 12.11 -17.70 -7.15
CA SER A 750 12.86 -18.73 -6.43
C SER A 750 12.05 -19.24 -5.24
N GLY A 751 12.19 -20.50 -4.88
CA GLY A 751 11.41 -21.10 -3.80
C GLY A 751 11.51 -20.35 -2.49
N ASN A 752 10.41 -20.36 -1.74
CA ASN A 752 10.40 -19.93 -0.34
C ASN A 752 11.30 -20.82 0.50
N ARG A 753 11.74 -20.33 1.63
CA ARG A 753 12.55 -21.09 2.58
C ARG A 753 11.69 -21.69 3.68
N MET A 754 12.07 -22.85 4.17
CA MET A 754 11.46 -23.48 5.33
C MET A 754 12.49 -24.22 6.18
N THR A 755 12.14 -24.49 7.42
CA THR A 755 12.97 -25.23 8.36
C THR A 755 12.62 -26.70 8.27
N ILE A 756 13.61 -27.55 8.00
CA ILE A 756 13.46 -29.02 8.06
C ILE A 756 14.55 -29.62 8.95
N PRO A 757 14.29 -30.75 9.63
CA PRO A 757 15.30 -31.44 10.40
C PRO A 757 16.40 -31.99 9.47
N THR A 758 17.66 -31.86 9.89
CA THR A 758 18.82 -32.37 9.15
C THR A 758 19.36 -33.67 9.73
N GLN A 759 19.10 -33.91 11.00
CA GLN A 759 19.56 -35.10 11.71
C GLN A 759 18.52 -35.58 12.71
N LEU A 760 18.54 -36.89 12.99
CA LEU A 760 17.83 -37.49 14.11
C LEU A 760 18.86 -38.10 15.05
N VAL A 761 18.81 -37.72 16.32
CA VAL A 761 19.62 -38.30 17.38
C VAL A 761 18.72 -39.20 18.21
N ASP A 762 18.98 -40.50 18.15
CA ASP A 762 18.31 -41.47 19.02
C ASP A 762 18.75 -41.28 20.50
N ALA A 763 17.81 -41.38 21.40
CA ALA A 763 18.15 -41.40 22.80
C ALA A 763 19.04 -42.61 23.12
N PRO A 764 20.10 -42.46 23.96
CA PRO A 764 20.95 -43.59 24.33
C PRO A 764 20.10 -44.69 24.95
N VAL A 765 20.32 -45.94 24.52
CA VAL A 765 19.65 -47.11 25.07
C VAL A 765 20.26 -47.39 26.45
N ILE A 766 19.48 -47.18 27.52
CA ILE A 766 19.88 -47.53 28.86
C ILE A 766 19.42 -48.99 29.09
N PRO A 767 20.36 -49.92 29.40
CA PRO A 767 19.97 -51.30 29.65
C PRO A 767 18.95 -51.41 30.80
N GLY A 768 17.84 -52.10 30.55
CA GLY A 768 16.78 -52.31 31.52
C GLY A 768 15.70 -51.22 31.58
N VAL A 769 15.80 -50.20 30.73
CA VAL A 769 14.74 -49.19 30.56
C VAL A 769 14.04 -49.42 29.21
N GLU A 770 12.72 -49.55 29.20
CA GLU A 770 11.97 -49.56 27.95
C GLU A 770 12.27 -48.29 27.15
N LYS A 771 12.48 -48.45 25.84
CA LYS A 771 12.75 -47.34 24.91
C LYS A 771 11.55 -46.41 24.88
N VAL A 772 11.54 -45.36 25.71
CA VAL A 772 10.39 -44.46 25.93
C VAL A 772 10.44 -43.28 24.93
N ASN A 773 11.54 -43.07 24.16
CA ASN A 773 11.72 -41.85 23.39
C ASN A 773 11.87 -42.10 21.88
N GLU A 774 11.01 -41.47 21.12
CA GLU A 774 11.25 -41.10 19.74
C GLU A 774 12.51 -40.21 19.66
N GLY A 775 13.37 -40.46 18.68
CA GLY A 775 14.62 -39.70 18.53
C GLY A 775 14.38 -38.19 18.44
N MET A 776 15.34 -37.38 18.90
CA MET A 776 15.30 -35.92 18.85
C MET A 776 15.71 -35.42 17.45
N MET A 777 14.85 -34.68 16.82
CA MET A 777 15.16 -34.00 15.55
C MET A 777 16.05 -32.79 15.77
N ILE A 778 17.17 -32.73 15.04
CA ILE A 778 18.10 -31.60 15.09
C ILE A 778 17.90 -30.75 13.83
N TYR A 779 17.82 -29.44 14.03
CA TYR A 779 17.71 -28.42 13.00
C TYR A 779 19.02 -27.62 12.94
N GLU A 780 19.70 -27.58 11.79
CA GLU A 780 20.98 -26.90 11.65
C GLU A 780 20.81 -25.36 11.79
N MET A 781 19.83 -24.80 11.13
CA MET A 781 19.45 -23.38 11.24
C MET A 781 18.00 -23.17 10.81
N PRO A 782 17.33 -22.10 11.22
CA PRO A 782 16.03 -21.74 10.67
C PRO A 782 16.10 -21.48 9.16
N ASN A 783 15.03 -21.88 8.44
CA ASN A 783 14.89 -21.67 7.00
C ASN A 783 16.05 -22.26 6.15
N ASN A 784 16.54 -23.43 6.56
CA ASN A 784 17.72 -24.08 5.99
C ASN A 784 17.53 -24.60 4.57
N VAL A 785 16.30 -24.88 4.14
CA VAL A 785 15.99 -25.46 2.83
C VAL A 785 15.13 -24.52 1.97
N SER A 786 15.44 -24.47 0.68
CA SER A 786 14.63 -23.77 -0.32
C SER A 786 13.65 -24.74 -0.98
N LEU A 787 12.37 -24.40 -0.98
CA LEU A 787 11.36 -25.10 -1.76
C LEU A 787 11.64 -24.99 -3.27
N PRO A 788 11.08 -25.86 -4.11
CA PRO A 788 11.14 -25.71 -5.57
C PRO A 788 10.61 -24.33 -6.02
N ALA A 789 11.16 -23.83 -7.11
CA ALA A 789 10.74 -22.55 -7.68
C ALA A 789 9.25 -22.54 -8.05
N TYR A 790 8.61 -21.42 -7.76
CA TYR A 790 7.24 -21.13 -8.17
C TYR A 790 7.22 -20.51 -9.56
N HIS A 791 6.32 -20.97 -10.42
CA HIS A 791 5.98 -20.22 -11.64
C HIS A 791 4.57 -20.58 -12.14
N ARG A 792 3.89 -19.58 -12.70
CA ARG A 792 2.51 -19.70 -13.15
C ARG A 792 2.24 -18.80 -14.34
N LEU A 793 1.47 -19.33 -15.30
CA LEU A 793 0.92 -18.58 -16.42
C LEU A 793 -0.59 -18.54 -16.29
N ASP A 794 -1.15 -17.34 -16.30
CA ASP A 794 -2.58 -17.08 -16.34
C ASP A 794 -2.93 -16.42 -17.68
N LEU A 795 -4.02 -16.86 -18.32
CA LEU A 795 -4.50 -16.36 -19.59
C LEU A 795 -5.95 -15.93 -19.48
N GLY A 796 -6.35 -14.93 -20.23
CA GLY A 796 -7.76 -14.53 -20.25
C GLY A 796 -8.14 -13.73 -21.50
N ILE A 797 -9.44 -13.74 -21.78
CA ILE A 797 -10.09 -13.03 -22.88
C ILE A 797 -11.35 -12.35 -22.37
N ASN A 798 -11.56 -11.10 -22.78
CA ASN A 798 -12.77 -10.35 -22.52
C ASN A 798 -13.53 -10.13 -23.81
N PHE A 799 -14.84 -10.38 -23.78
CA PHE A 799 -15.79 -10.03 -24.84
C PHE A 799 -16.72 -8.93 -24.35
N ARG A 800 -16.65 -7.77 -24.99
CA ARG A 800 -17.42 -6.57 -24.62
C ARG A 800 -18.51 -6.29 -25.65
N LYS A 801 -19.68 -5.89 -25.17
CA LYS A 801 -20.79 -5.47 -26.03
C LYS A 801 -21.59 -4.36 -25.38
N THR A 802 -21.65 -3.20 -26.03
CA THR A 802 -22.55 -2.12 -25.62
C THR A 802 -23.90 -2.34 -26.25
N THR A 803 -24.97 -2.30 -25.45
CA THR A 803 -26.33 -2.43 -25.91
C THR A 803 -26.87 -1.10 -26.47
N LYS A 804 -27.97 -1.13 -27.20
CA LYS A 804 -28.65 0.09 -27.73
C LYS A 804 -29.06 1.08 -26.61
N ARG A 805 -29.23 0.59 -25.36
CA ARG A 805 -29.57 1.40 -24.18
C ARG A 805 -28.33 1.94 -23.44
N GLY A 806 -27.16 1.77 -23.99
CA GLY A 806 -25.89 2.22 -23.36
C GLY A 806 -25.27 1.25 -22.34
N PHE A 807 -25.94 0.12 -22.03
CA PHE A 807 -25.41 -0.85 -21.06
C PHE A 807 -24.21 -1.58 -21.64
N GLU A 808 -23.13 -1.68 -20.88
CA GLU A 808 -21.95 -2.47 -21.23
C GLU A 808 -22.06 -3.87 -20.62
N ARG A 809 -21.92 -4.91 -21.46
CA ARG A 809 -21.84 -6.31 -21.07
C ARG A 809 -20.44 -6.84 -21.34
N ILE A 810 -19.81 -7.43 -20.32
CA ILE A 810 -18.46 -7.98 -20.42
C ILE A 810 -18.51 -9.44 -19.98
N TRP A 811 -18.09 -10.35 -20.87
CA TRP A 811 -17.80 -11.73 -20.55
C TRP A 811 -16.28 -11.88 -20.43
N ASN A 812 -15.80 -12.36 -19.30
CA ASN A 812 -14.43 -12.77 -19.11
C ASN A 812 -14.35 -14.29 -19.04
N ILE A 813 -13.43 -14.88 -19.80
CA ILE A 813 -13.06 -16.29 -19.71
C ILE A 813 -11.57 -16.34 -19.44
N SER A 814 -11.15 -17.06 -18.40
CA SER A 814 -9.75 -17.14 -18.05
C SER A 814 -9.31 -18.55 -17.63
N LEU A 815 -8.01 -18.80 -17.74
CA LEU A 815 -7.33 -20.00 -17.28
C LEU A 815 -6.31 -19.59 -16.23
N TYR A 816 -6.53 -19.99 -15.00
CA TYR A 816 -5.55 -19.90 -13.93
C TYR A 816 -4.62 -21.09 -14.03
N ASN A 817 -3.30 -20.86 -13.94
CA ASN A 817 -2.27 -21.91 -14.03
C ASN A 817 -2.35 -22.73 -15.33
N ALA A 818 -2.30 -22.07 -16.48
CA ALA A 818 -2.61 -22.63 -17.81
C ALA A 818 -1.79 -23.87 -18.19
N TYR A 819 -0.59 -24.08 -17.66
CA TYR A 819 0.22 -25.29 -17.88
C TYR A 819 0.20 -26.27 -16.68
N CYS A 820 -0.75 -26.09 -15.73
CA CYS A 820 -1.04 -27.05 -14.65
C CYS A 820 0.18 -27.39 -13.76
N ARG A 821 1.04 -26.42 -13.45
CA ARG A 821 2.16 -26.65 -12.53
C ARG A 821 1.65 -26.73 -11.09
N LYS A 822 1.98 -27.80 -10.39
CA LYS A 822 1.74 -27.93 -8.94
C LYS A 822 2.79 -27.14 -8.17
N ASN A 823 2.52 -25.85 -7.94
CA ASN A 823 3.41 -24.98 -7.18
C ASN A 823 3.44 -25.36 -5.71
N PRO A 824 4.61 -25.39 -5.05
CA PRO A 824 4.73 -25.82 -3.68
C PRO A 824 4.05 -24.84 -2.73
N PHE A 825 3.17 -25.38 -1.88
CA PHE A 825 2.50 -24.65 -0.82
C PHE A 825 3.17 -24.90 0.53
N TYR A 826 3.42 -26.19 0.85
CA TYR A 826 4.17 -26.65 2.00
C TYR A 826 4.94 -27.91 1.65
N ALA A 827 5.85 -28.33 2.54
CA ALA A 827 6.50 -29.62 2.42
C ALA A 827 6.29 -30.44 3.70
N THR A 828 6.14 -31.74 3.51
CA THR A 828 6.21 -32.73 4.59
C THR A 828 7.57 -33.38 4.59
N VAL A 829 8.11 -33.65 5.75
CA VAL A 829 9.36 -34.37 5.92
C VAL A 829 9.03 -35.76 6.45
N ARG A 830 9.57 -36.79 5.83
CA ARG A 830 9.47 -38.19 6.31
C ARG A 830 10.88 -38.70 6.47
N GLN A 831 11.07 -39.51 7.52
CA GLN A 831 12.27 -40.28 7.67
C GLN A 831 12.10 -41.62 6.97
N ASN A 832 13.09 -42.01 6.16
CA ASN A 832 13.17 -43.33 5.57
C ASN A 832 13.69 -44.33 6.60
N PRO A 833 13.49 -45.65 6.37
CA PRO A 833 14.02 -46.70 7.25
C PRO A 833 15.56 -46.68 7.42
N ASP A 834 16.28 -46.07 6.48
CA ASP A 834 17.73 -45.90 6.52
C ASP A 834 18.19 -44.66 7.33
N GLY A 835 17.26 -43.93 7.98
CA GLY A 835 17.56 -42.74 8.76
C GLY A 835 17.65 -41.46 7.92
N THR A 836 17.55 -41.50 6.60
CA THR A 836 17.58 -40.31 5.75
C THR A 836 16.25 -39.57 5.75
N PHE A 837 16.28 -38.24 5.64
CA PHE A 837 15.09 -37.41 5.51
C PHE A 837 14.74 -37.13 4.07
N VAL A 838 13.47 -37.35 3.70
CA VAL A 838 12.93 -37.01 2.38
C VAL A 838 11.85 -35.94 2.54
N GLY A 839 12.11 -34.77 1.93
CA GLY A 839 11.12 -33.69 1.80
C GLY A 839 10.21 -33.89 0.61
N LYS A 840 8.89 -33.88 0.79
CA LYS A 840 7.90 -33.89 -0.28
C LYS A 840 7.14 -32.57 -0.32
N ALA A 841 7.32 -31.80 -1.39
CA ALA A 841 6.57 -30.57 -1.62
C ALA A 841 5.15 -30.88 -2.13
N HIS A 842 4.16 -30.19 -1.57
CA HIS A 842 2.75 -30.33 -1.92
C HIS A 842 2.25 -29.07 -2.60
N GLY A 843 1.64 -29.18 -3.77
CA GLY A 843 0.97 -28.12 -4.51
C GLY A 843 -0.54 -28.25 -4.45
N VAL A 844 -1.24 -27.13 -4.53
CA VAL A 844 -2.70 -27.06 -4.30
C VAL A 844 -3.46 -26.89 -5.61
N PHE A 845 -3.15 -25.90 -6.42
CA PHE A 845 -4.00 -25.54 -7.54
C PHE A 845 -3.52 -26.16 -8.88
N PRO A 846 -4.38 -26.99 -9.51
CA PRO A 846 -4.17 -27.41 -10.89
C PRO A 846 -4.53 -26.28 -11.86
N ILE A 847 -4.69 -26.58 -13.13
CA ILE A 847 -5.34 -25.68 -14.09
C ILE A 847 -6.81 -25.46 -13.67
N ILE A 848 -7.25 -24.17 -13.59
CA ILE A 848 -8.62 -23.82 -13.22
C ILE A 848 -9.20 -22.91 -14.28
N PRO A 849 -10.10 -23.40 -15.13
CA PRO A 849 -10.93 -22.55 -15.97
C PRO A 849 -11.88 -21.73 -15.13
N SER A 850 -12.02 -20.45 -15.44
CA SER A 850 -12.95 -19.56 -14.75
C SER A 850 -13.62 -18.59 -15.71
N PHE A 851 -14.76 -18.05 -15.28
CA PHE A 851 -15.52 -17.07 -16.04
C PHE A 851 -16.12 -16.02 -15.12
N SER A 852 -16.39 -14.85 -15.69
CA SER A 852 -17.26 -13.86 -15.06
C SER A 852 -18.09 -13.12 -16.12
N TYR A 853 -19.28 -12.67 -15.69
CA TYR A 853 -20.16 -11.81 -16.46
C TYR A 853 -20.38 -10.50 -15.71
N THR A 854 -20.10 -9.37 -16.35
CA THR A 854 -20.31 -8.04 -15.78
C THR A 854 -21.30 -7.27 -16.65
N LEU A 855 -22.29 -6.65 -16.00
CA LEU A 855 -23.23 -5.71 -16.58
C LEU A 855 -22.99 -4.35 -15.92
N LYS A 856 -22.76 -3.29 -16.73
CA LYS A 856 -22.70 -1.89 -16.26
C LYS A 856 -23.82 -1.09 -16.92
N PHE A 857 -24.46 -0.20 -16.17
CA PHE A 857 -25.60 0.62 -16.61
C PHE A 857 -25.52 2.04 -16.06
#